data_bfe84e43add7e51f9b26fcc482404524
#
_entry.id   bfe84e43add7e51f9b26fcc482404524
#
_cell.length_a   1.000
_cell.length_b   1.000
_cell.length_c   1.000
_cell.angle_alpha   90.00
_cell.angle_beta   90.00
_cell.angle_gamma   90.00
#
_symmetry.space_group_name_H-M   'P 1'
#
loop_
_entity.id
_entity.type
_entity.pdbx_description
1 polymer ?
#
loop_
_entity_poly.entity_id
_entity_poly.type
_entity_poly.pdbx_seq_one_letter_code
_entity_poly.pdbx_strand_id
1 'polypeptide(L)'
;RLHFVYELSAEADTELTAIVVAFTPGPSFHGRDVLVTSGHEQRQVPCPFERRGLGRQVEQVHMTDQTGRSTAVRFDPPAEVTSDGAARIVLAAGRLPGGLVKRLTLTVVLPAATAWYPTAADVPAEPGFERWYVWEGSGGGGGGAGEGVLSLEDWYDAPAGRRGRIAAQGDRLVYGGEDLKLWGINLCYGACAPDRELAERRAAFYRRHGINAVRLHKYGDGPGWAGIQSAESFVQFDGAALDRMDYFVARLKEAGIYVKLSAHFGAQKLGPADVRRFPFIEEFGPLDGGDQRVTTPHSAVHYAPELQQLQAEQMVNLLTHRNPYTGLTYAEDPAVAFVEIINEQSILFYSSMEPLSASPTLRRQVAARFCNWLREKYGSHESLRAAWGAPALGSFADDGLGAADEQLDRDNILPLGNPWYWDPDQLAGSQAFRRQRLLDTLQFLYELQNSFYDSFVSAVRGAGYQGEIVASNWQAGRALSHFANLHSDFRVGTIDRHNYFGGDVANASMLARAGSGMLSSGLQQVADRPFMLSEWIHVHPNELGVEGVAILAAYGMGLQGWDASFIFQNQDDGSFSHRIGRDQWDATAPHVLGLFPAVARQVLRSDVQQAAAVAVRNVHLPSLFAGKLGFDDRVEQGHDVKELDSRQIPAGALAVVRNLIAFTPEPVE
;
A
#
# COMPACT_ATOMS: atom_id res chain seq x y z
N ARG A 1 -23.77 25.15 16.06
CA ARG A 1 -22.72 25.73 15.21
C ARG A 1 -21.38 25.23 15.68
N LEU A 2 -20.47 24.93 14.75
CA LEU A 2 -19.08 24.61 14.99
C LEU A 2 -18.21 25.75 14.48
N HIS A 3 -17.20 26.16 15.24
CA HIS A 3 -16.25 27.20 14.85
C HIS A 3 -14.85 26.59 14.79
N PHE A 4 -14.22 26.70 13.62
CA PHE A 4 -12.85 26.29 13.39
C PHE A 4 -12.02 27.54 13.11
N VAL A 5 -10.98 27.78 13.90
CA VAL A 5 -10.09 28.91 13.73
C VAL A 5 -8.74 28.41 13.26
N TYR A 6 -8.31 28.86 12.10
CA TYR A 6 -7.02 28.55 11.51
C TYR A 6 -6.12 29.77 11.59
N GLU A 7 -4.95 29.62 12.17
CA GLU A 7 -3.92 30.64 12.21
C GLU A 7 -2.68 30.10 11.48
N LEU A 8 -2.14 30.90 10.58
CA LEU A 8 -0.95 30.59 9.81
C LEU A 8 0.05 31.70 9.99
N SER A 9 1.26 31.37 10.44
CA SER A 9 2.40 32.29 10.51
C SER A 9 3.64 31.58 9.96
N ALA A 10 4.59 32.37 9.44
CA ALA A 10 5.90 31.90 9.06
C ALA A 10 6.96 32.68 9.85
N GLU A 11 8.04 32.02 10.27
CA GLU A 11 9.15 32.67 10.99
C GLU A 11 9.97 33.58 10.08
N ALA A 12 10.05 33.24 8.79
CA ALA A 12 10.74 34.00 7.75
C ALA A 12 9.87 34.10 6.49
N ASP A 13 10.26 34.97 5.57
CA ASP A 13 9.61 35.10 4.27
C ASP A 13 9.60 33.74 3.56
N THR A 14 8.42 33.25 3.23
CA THR A 14 8.22 31.93 2.67
C THR A 14 7.39 32.01 1.40
N GLU A 15 7.86 31.38 0.32
CA GLU A 15 7.08 31.22 -0.91
C GLU A 15 6.22 29.94 -0.80
N LEU A 16 4.94 30.08 -1.10
CA LEU A 16 3.94 29.00 -0.99
C LEU A 16 3.22 28.83 -2.33
N THR A 17 3.03 27.59 -2.77
CA THR A 17 2.08 27.32 -3.85
C THR A 17 0.67 27.63 -3.38
N ALA A 18 0.21 26.98 -2.34
CA ALA A 18 -1.01 27.31 -1.60
C ALA A 18 -1.06 26.54 -0.28
N ILE A 19 -1.70 27.14 0.74
CA ILE A 19 -2.21 26.43 1.92
C ILE A 19 -3.72 26.57 1.88
N VAL A 20 -4.41 25.45 1.90
CA VAL A 20 -5.87 25.41 1.79
C VAL A 20 -6.50 24.64 2.94
N VAL A 21 -7.70 25.02 3.32
CA VAL A 21 -8.61 24.23 4.14
C VAL A 21 -9.66 23.66 3.20
N ALA A 22 -9.90 22.36 3.21
CA ALA A 22 -10.84 21.72 2.31
C ALA A 22 -11.99 21.06 3.06
N PHE A 23 -13.17 21.06 2.46
CA PHE A 23 -14.27 20.21 2.85
C PHE A 23 -14.93 19.57 1.64
N THR A 24 -15.38 18.34 1.78
CA THR A 24 -16.10 17.59 0.74
C THR A 24 -17.54 17.42 1.18
N PRO A 25 -18.52 17.87 0.36
CA PRO A 25 -19.92 17.54 0.63
C PRO A 25 -20.13 16.03 0.55
N GLY A 26 -20.79 15.46 1.55
CA GLY A 26 -21.14 14.04 1.52
C GLY A 26 -22.16 13.70 0.42
N PRO A 27 -22.34 12.40 0.12
CA PRO A 27 -23.21 11.93 -0.96
C PRO A 27 -24.67 12.37 -0.84
N SER A 28 -25.15 12.65 0.38
CA SER A 28 -26.50 13.17 0.59
C SER A 28 -26.78 14.52 -0.08
N PHE A 29 -25.72 15.25 -0.47
CA PHE A 29 -25.81 16.51 -1.21
C PHE A 29 -25.65 16.32 -2.73
N HIS A 30 -25.26 15.15 -3.21
CA HIS A 30 -25.04 14.92 -4.65
C HIS A 30 -26.35 15.06 -5.45
N GLY A 31 -26.24 15.63 -6.64
CA GLY A 31 -27.39 15.93 -7.50
C GLY A 31 -28.23 17.14 -7.04
N ARG A 32 -27.72 17.88 -6.04
CA ARG A 32 -28.31 19.16 -5.60
C ARG A 32 -27.40 20.32 -5.94
N ASP A 33 -27.98 21.47 -6.10
CA ASP A 33 -27.23 22.71 -6.27
C ASP A 33 -26.80 23.27 -4.92
N VAL A 34 -25.56 23.70 -4.86
CA VAL A 34 -24.96 24.40 -3.73
C VAL A 34 -24.98 25.89 -4.01
N LEU A 35 -25.44 26.69 -3.07
CA LEU A 35 -25.49 28.14 -3.20
C LEU A 35 -24.20 28.75 -2.62
N VAL A 36 -23.41 29.38 -3.48
CA VAL A 36 -22.17 30.10 -3.12
C VAL A 36 -22.48 31.59 -3.08
N THR A 37 -22.22 32.24 -1.95
CA THR A 37 -22.45 33.66 -1.73
C THR A 37 -21.12 34.42 -1.66
N SER A 38 -21.01 35.52 -2.46
CA SER A 38 -19.86 36.43 -2.47
C SER A 38 -20.39 37.86 -2.46
N GLY A 39 -20.43 38.50 -1.30
CA GLY A 39 -21.09 39.80 -1.13
C GLY A 39 -22.58 39.73 -1.48
N HIS A 40 -22.99 40.51 -2.46
CA HIS A 40 -24.40 40.53 -2.93
C HIS A 40 -24.71 39.50 -4.04
N GLU A 41 -23.68 38.81 -4.56
CA GLU A 41 -23.84 37.83 -5.62
C GLU A 41 -24.07 36.43 -5.02
N GLN A 42 -25.04 35.73 -5.58
CA GLN A 42 -25.31 34.34 -5.26
C GLN A 42 -25.26 33.52 -6.55
N ARG A 43 -24.55 32.41 -6.49
CA ARG A 43 -24.37 31.49 -7.62
C ARG A 43 -24.70 30.07 -7.21
N GLN A 44 -25.48 29.39 -8.01
CA GLN A 44 -25.71 27.94 -7.88
C GLN A 44 -24.60 27.16 -8.57
N VAL A 45 -24.17 26.10 -7.92
CA VAL A 45 -23.07 25.22 -8.36
C VAL A 45 -23.49 23.78 -8.12
N PRO A 46 -23.37 22.88 -9.11
CA PRO A 46 -23.73 21.47 -8.91
C PRO A 46 -22.84 20.79 -7.86
N CYS A 47 -23.39 19.82 -7.16
CA CYS A 47 -22.67 18.93 -6.28
C CYS A 47 -22.79 17.49 -6.83
N PRO A 48 -21.69 16.72 -6.93
CA PRO A 48 -20.33 17.03 -6.48
C PRO A 48 -19.69 18.17 -7.26
N PHE A 49 -18.71 18.83 -6.61
CA PHE A 49 -18.05 19.98 -7.22
C PHE A 49 -17.15 19.55 -8.40
N GLU A 50 -17.31 20.19 -9.53
CA GLU A 50 -16.37 20.09 -10.63
C GLU A 50 -15.11 20.94 -10.37
N ARG A 51 -14.04 20.69 -11.12
CA ARG A 51 -12.81 21.48 -11.05
C ARG A 51 -13.02 22.88 -11.61
N ARG A 52 -13.14 23.88 -10.72
CA ARG A 52 -13.33 25.30 -11.09
C ARG A 52 -13.07 26.25 -9.91
N GLY A 53 -13.02 27.56 -10.19
CA GLY A 53 -13.11 28.60 -9.17
C GLY A 53 -14.56 28.77 -8.68
N LEU A 54 -14.78 28.72 -7.39
CA LEU A 54 -16.08 29.00 -6.77
C LEU A 54 -16.26 30.50 -6.46
N GLY A 55 -15.19 31.24 -6.22
CA GLY A 55 -15.20 32.68 -6.02
C GLY A 55 -13.96 33.18 -5.31
N ARG A 56 -13.65 34.50 -5.40
CA ARG A 56 -12.48 35.11 -4.74
C ARG A 56 -12.79 35.71 -3.37
N GLN A 57 -14.04 36.08 -3.11
CA GLN A 57 -14.53 36.70 -1.87
C GLN A 57 -15.78 35.96 -1.40
N VAL A 58 -15.66 34.66 -1.25
CA VAL A 58 -16.77 33.82 -0.80
C VAL A 58 -16.97 34.03 0.69
N GLU A 59 -18.20 34.34 1.08
CA GLU A 59 -18.62 34.50 2.46
C GLU A 59 -19.31 33.25 3.00
N GLN A 60 -20.00 32.51 2.13
CA GLN A 60 -20.78 31.35 2.53
C GLN A 60 -20.94 30.36 1.39
N VAL A 61 -20.91 29.09 1.77
CA VAL A 61 -21.37 27.95 0.95
C VAL A 61 -22.55 27.32 1.69
N HIS A 62 -23.72 27.30 1.05
CA HIS A 62 -24.94 26.76 1.63
C HIS A 62 -25.38 25.54 0.82
N MET A 63 -25.61 24.43 1.49
CA MET A 63 -25.92 23.13 0.90
C MET A 63 -27.23 22.60 1.51
N THR A 64 -28.09 22.03 0.68
CA THR A 64 -29.30 21.33 1.13
C THR A 64 -29.26 19.90 0.63
N ASP A 65 -29.41 18.95 1.56
CA ASP A 65 -29.36 17.54 1.24
C ASP A 65 -30.66 17.04 0.56
N GLN A 66 -30.64 15.77 0.15
CA GLN A 66 -31.78 15.11 -0.50
C GLN A 66 -33.02 15.03 0.41
N THR A 67 -32.85 15.16 1.71
CA THR A 67 -33.96 15.15 2.70
C THR A 67 -34.48 16.55 3.04
N GLY A 68 -33.89 17.59 2.43
CA GLY A 68 -34.26 18.99 2.67
C GLY A 68 -33.56 19.64 3.88
N ARG A 69 -32.57 18.96 4.52
CA ARG A 69 -31.78 19.55 5.60
C ARG A 69 -30.68 20.43 5.06
N SER A 70 -30.50 21.58 5.68
CA SER A 70 -29.52 22.57 5.21
C SER A 70 -28.32 22.71 6.14
N THR A 71 -27.14 22.81 5.54
CA THR A 71 -25.86 23.08 6.18
C THR A 71 -25.24 24.31 5.52
N ALA A 72 -24.67 25.21 6.28
CA ALA A 72 -23.92 26.34 5.74
C ALA A 72 -22.51 26.39 6.33
N VAL A 73 -21.54 26.67 5.47
CA VAL A 73 -20.15 26.97 5.87
C VAL A 73 -19.89 28.44 5.59
N ARG A 74 -19.58 29.22 6.61
CA ARG A 74 -19.29 30.67 6.53
C ARG A 74 -17.82 30.92 6.76
N PHE A 75 -17.28 31.89 6.06
CA PHE A 75 -15.88 32.29 6.10
C PHE A 75 -15.72 33.71 6.67
N ASP A 76 -14.84 33.87 7.61
CA ASP A 76 -14.46 35.16 8.18
C ASP A 76 -12.92 35.24 8.35
N PRO A 77 -12.25 36.12 7.58
CA PRO A 77 -12.79 36.96 6.49
C PRO A 77 -13.26 36.15 5.28
N PRO A 78 -13.99 36.77 4.32
CA PRO A 78 -14.30 36.16 3.04
C PRO A 78 -13.05 35.65 2.34
N ALA A 79 -13.12 34.48 1.71
CA ALA A 79 -11.97 33.78 1.21
C ALA A 79 -12.09 33.42 -0.29
N GLU A 80 -10.94 33.19 -0.92
CA GLU A 80 -10.92 32.55 -2.23
C GLU A 80 -11.24 31.07 -2.08
N VAL A 81 -12.23 30.59 -2.84
CA VAL A 81 -12.62 29.18 -2.83
C VAL A 81 -12.53 28.63 -4.25
N THR A 82 -11.80 27.55 -4.39
CA THR A 82 -11.72 26.73 -5.59
C THR A 82 -12.33 25.37 -5.34
N SER A 83 -12.54 24.58 -6.37
CA SER A 83 -13.04 23.21 -6.23
C SER A 83 -12.34 22.23 -7.14
N ASP A 84 -12.25 20.99 -6.65
CA ASP A 84 -11.75 19.81 -7.36
C ASP A 84 -12.27 18.58 -6.60
N GLY A 85 -13.54 18.26 -6.75
CA GLY A 85 -14.27 17.32 -5.90
C GLY A 85 -14.61 17.89 -4.52
N ALA A 86 -13.64 18.54 -3.84
CA ALA A 86 -13.80 19.26 -2.59
C ALA A 86 -13.85 20.78 -2.81
N ALA A 87 -14.51 21.51 -1.91
CA ALA A 87 -14.33 22.96 -1.80
C ALA A 87 -13.02 23.25 -1.06
N ARG A 88 -12.13 24.02 -1.68
CA ARG A 88 -10.80 24.36 -1.18
C ARG A 88 -10.73 25.86 -0.90
N ILE A 89 -10.67 26.21 0.35
CA ILE A 89 -10.58 27.58 0.86
C ILE A 89 -9.11 27.95 0.98
N VAL A 90 -8.65 28.92 0.21
CA VAL A 90 -7.26 29.35 0.19
C VAL A 90 -6.97 30.22 1.41
N LEU A 91 -6.15 29.72 2.33
CA LEU A 91 -5.68 30.44 3.50
C LEU A 91 -4.48 31.33 3.14
N ALA A 92 -3.56 30.83 2.35
CA ALA A 92 -2.42 31.57 1.82
C ALA A 92 -1.97 30.99 0.47
N ALA A 93 -1.47 31.85 -0.41
CA ALA A 93 -0.76 31.50 -1.64
C ALA A 93 0.24 32.61 -1.99
N GLY A 94 1.32 32.26 -2.72
CA GLY A 94 2.41 33.18 -3.03
C GLY A 94 3.30 33.48 -1.81
N ARG A 95 3.89 34.67 -1.76
CA ARG A 95 4.79 35.08 -0.68
C ARG A 95 4.04 35.35 0.61
N LEU A 96 4.40 34.63 1.68
CA LEU A 96 3.98 34.86 3.05
C LEU A 96 5.15 35.55 3.80
N PRO A 97 5.02 36.83 4.18
CA PRO A 97 6.05 37.54 4.93
C PRO A 97 6.26 36.93 6.32
N GLY A 98 7.53 36.86 6.75
CA GLY A 98 7.87 36.44 8.12
C GLY A 98 7.21 37.30 9.18
N GLY A 99 6.69 36.69 10.23
CA GLY A 99 5.98 37.34 11.32
C GLY A 99 4.52 37.77 11.02
N LEU A 100 4.06 37.65 9.74
CA LEU A 100 2.65 37.90 9.40
C LEU A 100 1.79 36.72 9.86
N VAL A 101 0.74 37.01 10.61
CA VAL A 101 -0.28 36.03 11.00
C VAL A 101 -1.51 36.20 10.10
N LYS A 102 -1.87 35.15 9.38
CA LYS A 102 -3.15 35.06 8.68
C LYS A 102 -4.12 34.23 9.50
N ARG A 103 -5.35 34.70 9.61
CA ARG A 103 -6.41 34.01 10.35
C ARG A 103 -7.63 33.82 9.48
N LEU A 104 -8.24 32.63 9.56
CA LEU A 104 -9.51 32.31 8.92
C LEU A 104 -10.39 31.58 9.93
N THR A 105 -11.62 32.05 10.09
CA THR A 105 -12.63 31.37 10.90
C THR A 105 -13.66 30.72 9.97
N LEU A 106 -13.84 29.43 10.10
CA LEU A 106 -14.94 28.69 9.46
C LEU A 106 -16.05 28.48 10.50
N THR A 107 -17.25 28.91 10.16
CA THR A 107 -18.43 28.62 10.97
C THR A 107 -19.33 27.66 10.22
N VAL A 108 -19.43 26.42 10.69
CA VAL A 108 -20.34 25.41 10.15
C VAL A 108 -21.67 25.47 10.91
N VAL A 109 -22.74 25.78 10.20
CA VAL A 109 -24.10 25.79 10.72
C VAL A 109 -24.77 24.49 10.33
N LEU A 110 -25.01 23.64 11.32
CA LEU A 110 -25.64 22.32 11.12
C LEU A 110 -27.16 22.40 11.22
N PRO A 111 -27.89 21.48 10.56
CA PRO A 111 -29.36 21.49 10.51
C PRO A 111 -30.02 21.13 11.83
N ALA A 112 -29.28 20.48 12.73
CA ALA A 112 -29.79 20.04 14.05
C ALA A 112 -28.80 20.39 15.16
N ALA A 113 -29.26 20.30 16.40
CA ALA A 113 -28.41 20.38 17.56
C ALA A 113 -27.41 19.21 17.54
N THR A 114 -26.13 19.52 17.67
CA THR A 114 -25.04 18.54 17.66
C THR A 114 -24.30 18.65 18.98
N ALA A 115 -24.13 17.53 19.66
CA ALA A 115 -23.27 17.44 20.83
C ALA A 115 -21.82 17.26 20.38
N TRP A 116 -20.91 17.91 21.06
CA TRP A 116 -19.48 17.75 20.87
C TRP A 116 -18.86 17.28 22.18
N TYR A 117 -18.06 16.26 22.09
CA TYR A 117 -17.36 15.70 23.24
C TYR A 117 -15.85 15.77 23.01
N PRO A 118 -15.08 16.40 23.90
CA PRO A 118 -13.62 16.56 23.75
C PRO A 118 -12.88 15.24 23.65
N THR A 119 -13.33 14.23 24.38
CA THR A 119 -12.76 12.89 24.37
C THR A 119 -13.85 11.82 24.30
N ALA A 120 -13.49 10.60 23.97
CA ALA A 120 -14.41 9.46 23.98
C ALA A 120 -14.99 9.18 25.39
N ALA A 121 -14.26 9.53 26.45
CA ALA A 121 -14.73 9.38 27.84
C ALA A 121 -15.85 10.37 28.22
N ASP A 122 -15.97 11.47 27.48
CA ASP A 122 -16.99 12.49 27.72
C ASP A 122 -18.33 12.16 27.02
N VAL A 123 -18.32 11.15 26.13
CA VAL A 123 -19.55 10.69 25.46
C VAL A 123 -20.45 10.03 26.48
N PRO A 124 -21.69 10.56 26.72
CA PRO A 124 -22.62 9.91 27.63
C PRO A 124 -22.92 8.48 27.17
N ALA A 125 -22.90 7.54 28.09
CA ALA A 125 -23.37 6.19 27.81
C ALA A 125 -24.84 6.24 27.33
N GLU A 126 -25.14 5.51 26.28
CA GLU A 126 -26.53 5.36 25.84
C GLU A 126 -27.36 4.68 26.95
N PRO A 127 -28.63 5.07 27.11
CA PRO A 127 -29.52 4.38 28.06
C PRO A 127 -29.57 2.88 27.76
N GLY A 128 -29.20 2.06 28.74
CA GLY A 128 -29.13 0.61 28.59
C GLY A 128 -27.76 0.08 28.17
N PHE A 129 -26.75 0.97 28.00
CA PHE A 129 -25.38 0.53 27.68
C PHE A 129 -24.83 -0.44 28.74
N GLU A 130 -25.21 -0.28 29.98
CA GLU A 130 -24.91 -1.22 31.07
C GLU A 130 -25.50 -2.61 30.89
N ARG A 131 -26.43 -2.78 29.95
CA ARG A 131 -27.02 -4.08 29.59
C ARG A 131 -26.35 -4.70 28.36
N TRP A 132 -25.45 -3.96 27.71
CA TRP A 132 -24.71 -4.49 26.59
C TRP A 132 -23.69 -5.50 27.10
N TYR A 133 -23.79 -6.67 26.57
CA TYR A 133 -22.82 -7.71 26.85
C TYR A 133 -21.50 -7.37 26.11
N VAL A 134 -20.45 -7.21 26.87
CA VAL A 134 -19.10 -7.12 26.28
C VAL A 134 -18.72 -8.53 25.87
N TRP A 135 -18.79 -8.81 24.58
CA TRP A 135 -18.31 -10.08 24.07
C TRP A 135 -16.78 -10.06 24.06
N GLU A 136 -16.20 -10.69 25.07
CA GLU A 136 -14.73 -10.82 25.18
C GLU A 136 -14.17 -11.96 24.32
N GLY A 137 -14.88 -12.36 23.26
CA GLY A 137 -14.56 -13.57 22.55
C GLY A 137 -14.84 -14.77 23.47
N SER A 138 -14.31 -15.86 23.27
CA SER A 138 -14.56 -17.16 23.87
C SER A 138 -14.26 -17.34 25.37
N GLY A 139 -14.25 -16.32 26.25
CA GLY A 139 -13.81 -16.59 27.61
C GLY A 139 -14.08 -15.61 28.73
N GLY A 140 -14.89 -14.58 28.53
CA GLY A 140 -15.15 -13.56 29.54
C GLY A 140 -16.37 -13.84 30.40
N GLY A 141 -16.23 -14.56 31.43
CA GLY A 141 -17.26 -14.77 32.44
C GLY A 141 -16.74 -15.64 33.56
N GLY A 142 -15.86 -15.15 34.43
CA GLY A 142 -15.60 -15.66 35.78
C GLY A 142 -15.20 -17.13 35.98
N GLY A 143 -14.81 -17.84 34.94
CA GLY A 143 -14.33 -19.21 34.99
C GLY A 143 -13.19 -19.41 34.03
N GLY A 144 -12.11 -19.93 34.47
CA GLY A 144 -10.81 -20.22 33.84
C GLY A 144 -10.59 -19.93 32.37
N ALA A 145 -9.44 -19.42 32.05
CA ALA A 145 -8.99 -19.20 30.67
C ALA A 145 -9.19 -20.48 29.83
N GLY A 146 -9.93 -20.38 28.70
CA GLY A 146 -9.79 -21.34 27.63
C GLY A 146 -11.02 -22.06 27.08
N GLU A 147 -12.19 -22.00 27.67
CA GLU A 147 -13.30 -22.87 27.25
C GLU A 147 -14.52 -22.17 26.63
N GLY A 148 -14.28 -21.26 25.71
CA GLY A 148 -15.38 -20.73 24.90
C GLY A 148 -15.62 -21.59 23.66
N VAL A 149 -16.90 -21.91 23.38
CA VAL A 149 -17.31 -22.68 22.17
C VAL A 149 -16.79 -22.07 20.86
N LEU A 150 -16.50 -20.78 20.85
CA LEU A 150 -15.99 -20.05 19.69
C LEU A 150 -14.46 -20.00 19.62
N SER A 151 -13.74 -20.41 20.68
CA SER A 151 -12.27 -20.42 20.67
C SER A 151 -11.72 -21.33 19.59
N LEU A 152 -10.65 -20.86 18.96
CA LEU A 152 -9.90 -21.61 17.97
C LEU A 152 -8.52 -22.05 18.50
N GLU A 153 -8.28 -21.96 19.83
CA GLU A 153 -6.98 -22.29 20.43
C GLU A 153 -6.50 -23.70 20.10
N ASP A 154 -7.40 -24.67 20.03
CA ASP A 154 -7.08 -26.07 19.73
C ASP A 154 -6.92 -26.38 18.23
N TRP A 155 -7.13 -25.38 17.36
CA TRP A 155 -7.06 -25.56 15.91
C TRP A 155 -5.67 -25.39 15.33
N TYR A 156 -4.73 -24.95 16.15
CA TYR A 156 -3.38 -24.65 15.69
C TYR A 156 -2.39 -25.78 15.98
N ASP A 157 -1.57 -26.05 15.00
CA ASP A 157 -0.37 -26.85 15.18
C ASP A 157 0.73 -26.00 15.84
N ALA A 158 0.84 -26.06 17.14
CA ALA A 158 1.78 -25.29 17.93
C ALA A 158 2.97 -26.15 18.43
N PRO A 159 4.18 -25.61 18.47
CA PRO A 159 4.59 -24.29 17.99
C PRO A 159 4.55 -24.17 16.45
N ALA A 160 4.44 -22.96 15.92
CA ALA A 160 4.50 -22.72 14.49
C ALA A 160 5.79 -23.31 13.91
N GLY A 161 5.68 -24.02 12.79
CA GLY A 161 6.81 -24.68 12.17
C GLY A 161 7.20 -26.02 12.78
N ARG A 162 6.40 -26.61 13.67
CA ARG A 162 6.70 -27.91 14.30
C ARG A 162 6.90 -29.04 13.29
N ARG A 163 6.19 -29.01 12.16
CA ARG A 163 6.31 -29.98 11.05
C ARG A 163 7.24 -29.51 9.92
N GLY A 164 8.04 -28.47 10.15
CA GLY A 164 8.94 -27.88 9.16
C GLY A 164 8.48 -26.50 8.67
N ARG A 165 9.04 -26.05 7.56
CA ARG A 165 8.71 -24.76 6.97
C ARG A 165 7.47 -24.84 6.08
N ILE A 166 6.78 -23.71 5.94
CA ILE A 166 5.83 -23.49 4.85
C ILE A 166 6.61 -23.38 3.54
N ALA A 167 6.14 -24.01 2.49
CA ALA A 167 6.72 -23.96 1.16
C ALA A 167 5.65 -23.79 0.08
N ALA A 168 6.00 -23.14 -1.02
CA ALA A 168 5.17 -23.11 -2.22
C ALA A 168 5.27 -24.46 -2.97
N GLN A 169 4.13 -24.99 -3.39
CA GLN A 169 4.03 -26.16 -4.26
C GLN A 169 2.97 -25.89 -5.35
N GLY A 170 3.43 -25.52 -6.53
CA GLY A 170 2.53 -25.03 -7.57
C GLY A 170 1.83 -23.75 -7.13
N ASP A 171 0.51 -23.72 -7.22
CA ASP A 171 -0.33 -22.59 -6.84
C ASP A 171 -0.81 -22.63 -5.38
N ARG A 172 -0.08 -23.36 -4.50
CA ARG A 172 -0.49 -23.54 -3.10
C ARG A 172 0.65 -23.37 -2.11
N LEU A 173 0.32 -22.94 -0.91
CA LEU A 173 1.18 -23.09 0.26
C LEU A 173 0.94 -24.44 0.93
N VAL A 174 2.02 -25.14 1.24
CA VAL A 174 2.01 -26.47 1.84
C VAL A 174 2.80 -26.48 3.15
N TYR A 175 2.26 -27.19 4.14
CA TYR A 175 2.89 -27.39 5.43
C TYR A 175 2.72 -28.85 5.88
N GLY A 176 3.82 -29.52 6.12
CA GLY A 176 3.80 -30.94 6.51
C GLY A 176 3.12 -31.86 5.48
N GLY A 177 3.12 -31.50 4.20
CA GLY A 177 2.50 -32.25 3.10
C GLY A 177 1.01 -31.96 2.86
N GLU A 178 0.43 -31.00 3.59
CA GLU A 178 -0.97 -30.61 3.48
C GLU A 178 -1.10 -29.14 3.04
N ASP A 179 -2.18 -28.79 2.34
CA ASP A 179 -2.49 -27.42 1.97
C ASP A 179 -2.66 -26.57 3.23
N LEU A 180 -2.06 -25.38 3.24
CA LEU A 180 -2.15 -24.45 4.36
C LEU A 180 -2.78 -23.14 3.92
N LYS A 181 -3.74 -22.66 4.73
CA LYS A 181 -4.28 -21.30 4.60
C LYS A 181 -3.82 -20.44 5.77
N LEU A 182 -3.37 -19.22 5.48
CA LEU A 182 -2.99 -18.23 6.48
C LEU A 182 -4.04 -17.11 6.55
N TRP A 183 -4.64 -16.97 7.72
CA TRP A 183 -5.62 -15.93 8.03
C TRP A 183 -5.01 -14.99 9.06
N GLY A 184 -4.52 -13.84 8.61
CA GLY A 184 -3.58 -13.03 9.33
C GLY A 184 -4.00 -11.60 9.60
N ILE A 185 -3.13 -10.90 10.33
CA ILE A 185 -3.28 -9.48 10.68
C ILE A 185 -1.94 -8.74 10.51
N ASN A 186 -2.00 -7.44 10.20
CA ASN A 186 -0.83 -6.57 10.17
C ASN A 186 -0.60 -5.88 11.51
N LEU A 187 0.66 -5.76 11.90
CA LEU A 187 1.16 -4.86 12.93
C LEU A 187 2.19 -3.92 12.30
N CYS A 188 2.12 -2.63 12.64
CA CYS A 188 2.96 -1.61 12.02
C CYS A 188 3.85 -0.88 13.01
N TYR A 189 5.07 -0.50 12.57
CA TYR A 189 5.98 0.33 13.34
C TYR A 189 6.35 -0.26 14.71
N GLY A 190 6.31 0.55 15.76
CA GLY A 190 6.58 0.13 17.13
C GLY A 190 5.65 -0.96 17.66
N ALA A 191 4.47 -1.15 17.06
CA ALA A 191 3.58 -2.26 17.41
C ALA A 191 4.18 -3.64 17.11
N CYS A 192 5.22 -3.72 16.25
CA CYS A 192 5.99 -4.95 16.00
C CYS A 192 6.88 -5.37 17.18
N ALA A 193 7.15 -4.45 18.13
CA ALA A 193 8.01 -4.67 19.29
C ALA A 193 7.31 -4.25 20.58
N PRO A 194 6.16 -4.87 20.94
CA PRO A 194 5.41 -4.54 22.15
C PRO A 194 6.21 -4.90 23.43
N ASP A 195 5.79 -4.38 24.57
CA ASP A 195 6.27 -4.90 25.84
C ASP A 195 5.82 -6.35 26.05
N ARG A 196 6.40 -7.01 27.05
CA ARG A 196 6.17 -8.45 27.28
C ARG A 196 4.72 -8.78 27.59
N GLU A 197 4.08 -7.98 28.40
CA GLU A 197 2.69 -8.19 28.80
C GLU A 197 1.74 -8.08 27.59
N LEU A 198 1.94 -7.06 26.77
CA LEU A 198 1.17 -6.88 25.55
C LEU A 198 1.47 -7.98 24.50
N ALA A 199 2.72 -8.44 24.41
CA ALA A 199 3.10 -9.55 23.53
C ALA A 199 2.32 -10.84 23.89
N GLU A 200 2.21 -11.16 25.17
CA GLU A 200 1.45 -12.32 25.65
C GLU A 200 -0.05 -12.17 25.40
N ARG A 201 -0.62 -10.99 25.73
CA ARG A 201 -2.04 -10.73 25.48
C ARG A 201 -2.40 -10.83 24.00
N ARG A 202 -1.58 -10.24 23.10
CA ARG A 202 -1.79 -10.33 21.65
C ARG A 202 -1.72 -11.75 21.13
N ALA A 203 -0.70 -12.51 21.50
CA ALA A 203 -0.56 -13.90 21.05
C ALA A 203 -1.78 -14.75 21.45
N ALA A 204 -2.23 -14.62 22.70
CA ALA A 204 -3.42 -15.32 23.21
C ALA A 204 -4.70 -14.84 22.51
N PHE A 205 -4.88 -13.53 22.33
CA PHE A 205 -6.03 -12.94 21.66
C PHE A 205 -6.13 -13.39 20.20
N TYR A 206 -5.02 -13.35 19.46
CA TYR A 206 -4.98 -13.76 18.05
C TYR A 206 -5.29 -15.24 17.91
N ARG A 207 -4.67 -16.09 18.72
CA ARG A 207 -4.92 -17.52 18.71
C ARG A 207 -6.41 -17.84 18.94
N ARG A 208 -7.06 -17.21 19.90
CA ARG A 208 -8.49 -17.38 20.17
C ARG A 208 -9.37 -17.04 18.99
N HIS A 209 -9.01 -16.03 18.21
CA HIS A 209 -9.82 -15.50 17.12
C HIS A 209 -9.49 -16.08 15.74
N GLY A 210 -8.64 -17.11 15.66
CA GLY A 210 -8.36 -17.77 14.40
C GLY A 210 -7.28 -17.09 13.56
N ILE A 211 -6.52 -16.15 14.12
CA ILE A 211 -5.36 -15.53 13.46
C ILE A 211 -4.17 -16.45 13.62
N ASN A 212 -3.69 -17.02 12.50
CA ASN A 212 -2.54 -17.92 12.48
C ASN A 212 -1.30 -17.33 11.79
N ALA A 213 -1.35 -16.06 11.42
CA ALA A 213 -0.19 -15.36 10.87
C ALA A 213 -0.22 -13.86 11.23
N VAL A 214 0.96 -13.26 11.42
CA VAL A 214 1.14 -11.83 11.67
C VAL A 214 2.18 -11.29 10.69
N ARG A 215 1.83 -10.23 9.97
CA ARG A 215 2.80 -9.44 9.20
C ARG A 215 3.35 -8.35 10.09
N LEU A 216 4.64 -8.44 10.44
CA LEU A 216 5.38 -7.39 11.09
C LEU A 216 5.84 -6.40 10.01
N HIS A 217 5.17 -5.26 9.95
CA HIS A 217 5.32 -4.28 8.89
C HIS A 217 5.89 -2.97 9.40
N LYS A 218 6.79 -2.37 8.63
CA LYS A 218 7.42 -1.08 8.96
C LYS A 218 8.27 -1.11 10.25
N TYR A 219 8.68 -2.28 10.72
CA TYR A 219 9.52 -2.36 11.92
C TYR A 219 10.89 -1.69 11.72
N GLY A 220 11.37 -1.58 10.49
CA GLY A 220 12.63 -0.97 10.11
C GLY A 220 12.54 0.50 9.68
N ASP A 221 11.41 1.17 9.87
CA ASP A 221 11.19 2.55 9.40
C ASP A 221 11.87 3.64 10.25
N GLY A 222 12.29 3.31 11.47
CA GLY A 222 12.92 4.28 12.35
C GLY A 222 13.00 3.80 13.81
N PRO A 223 13.53 4.65 14.71
CA PRO A 223 13.57 4.39 16.14
C PRO A 223 12.24 4.72 16.84
N GLY A 224 12.08 4.21 18.05
CA GLY A 224 10.97 4.53 18.93
C GLY A 224 9.62 4.05 18.38
N TRP A 225 8.67 4.96 18.20
CA TRP A 225 7.35 4.61 17.66
C TRP A 225 7.41 4.11 16.20
N ALA A 226 8.45 4.51 15.46
CA ALA A 226 8.63 4.14 14.05
C ALA A 226 9.22 2.74 13.85
N GLY A 227 9.61 2.04 14.92
CA GLY A 227 10.09 0.65 14.83
C GLY A 227 11.31 0.34 15.68
N ILE A 228 12.13 -0.59 15.20
CA ILE A 228 13.30 -1.08 15.92
C ILE A 228 14.63 -0.62 15.32
N GLN A 229 14.60 0.19 14.25
CA GLN A 229 15.83 0.67 13.61
C GLN A 229 16.61 1.59 14.56
N SER A 230 17.94 1.49 14.54
CA SER A 230 18.81 2.44 15.24
C SER A 230 18.68 3.86 14.69
N ALA A 231 18.85 4.87 15.54
CA ALA A 231 18.94 6.26 15.11
C ALA A 231 20.18 6.53 14.24
N GLU A 232 21.27 5.78 14.47
CA GLU A 232 22.56 6.00 13.84
C GLU A 232 22.69 5.42 12.44
N SER A 233 21.99 4.32 12.15
CA SER A 233 22.14 3.59 10.88
C SER A 233 20.88 2.85 10.47
N PHE A 234 20.61 2.88 9.17
CA PHE A 234 19.56 2.11 8.52
C PHE A 234 19.70 0.59 8.73
N VAL A 235 20.94 0.08 8.74
CA VAL A 235 21.21 -1.37 8.83
C VAL A 235 21.34 -1.90 10.26
N GLN A 236 21.26 -1.03 11.27
CA GLN A 236 21.38 -1.40 12.66
C GLN A 236 20.05 -1.31 13.39
N PHE A 237 19.91 -2.13 14.43
CA PHE A 237 18.72 -2.16 15.28
C PHE A 237 19.03 -1.62 16.68
N ASP A 238 18.05 -0.95 17.29
CA ASP A 238 18.06 -0.66 18.72
C ASP A 238 17.93 -1.96 19.50
N GLY A 239 18.90 -2.23 20.37
CA GLY A 239 18.98 -3.52 21.06
C GLY A 239 17.78 -3.80 21.97
N ALA A 240 17.24 -2.77 22.63
CA ALA A 240 16.08 -2.94 23.51
C ALA A 240 14.78 -3.17 22.72
N ALA A 241 14.63 -2.49 21.58
CA ALA A 241 13.49 -2.69 20.71
C ALA A 241 13.55 -4.06 20.00
N LEU A 242 14.74 -4.49 19.58
CA LEU A 242 14.95 -5.81 18.99
C LEU A 242 14.65 -6.93 20.02
N ASP A 243 15.08 -6.81 21.28
CA ASP A 243 14.75 -7.77 22.36
C ASP A 243 13.23 -7.90 22.55
N ARG A 244 12.48 -6.80 22.49
CA ARG A 244 11.02 -6.87 22.57
C ARG A 244 10.41 -7.57 21.35
N MET A 245 10.90 -7.29 20.15
CA MET A 245 10.45 -7.99 18.93
C MET A 245 10.79 -9.49 18.99
N ASP A 246 11.99 -9.85 19.45
CA ASP A 246 12.42 -11.24 19.67
C ASP A 246 11.46 -11.97 20.60
N TYR A 247 11.14 -11.36 21.73
CA TYR A 247 10.19 -11.93 22.68
C TYR A 247 8.81 -12.13 22.04
N PHE A 248 8.32 -11.13 21.33
CA PHE A 248 7.01 -11.22 20.68
C PHE A 248 6.97 -12.32 19.61
N VAL A 249 7.99 -12.42 18.76
CA VAL A 249 8.10 -13.49 17.75
C VAL A 249 8.11 -14.87 18.40
N ALA A 250 8.81 -15.02 19.54
CA ALA A 250 8.80 -16.27 20.29
C ALA A 250 7.40 -16.61 20.85
N ARG A 251 6.66 -15.63 21.37
CA ARG A 251 5.28 -15.85 21.86
C ARG A 251 4.32 -16.20 20.72
N LEU A 252 4.42 -15.52 19.57
CA LEU A 252 3.65 -15.87 18.37
C LEU A 252 3.93 -17.31 17.93
N LYS A 253 5.20 -17.69 17.84
CA LYS A 253 5.61 -19.05 17.49
C LYS A 253 5.01 -20.08 18.43
N GLU A 254 5.13 -19.90 19.74
CA GLU A 254 4.56 -20.81 20.75
C GLU A 254 3.04 -20.93 20.62
N ALA A 255 2.37 -19.84 20.24
CA ALA A 255 0.95 -19.83 19.97
C ALA A 255 0.55 -20.49 18.63
N GLY A 256 1.50 -20.99 17.83
CA GLY A 256 1.22 -21.56 16.50
C GLY A 256 1.01 -20.52 15.41
N ILE A 257 1.50 -19.28 15.61
CA ILE A 257 1.28 -18.14 14.71
C ILE A 257 2.55 -17.87 13.92
N TYR A 258 2.45 -17.82 12.60
CA TYR A 258 3.55 -17.55 11.68
C TYR A 258 3.82 -16.07 11.53
N VAL A 259 5.02 -15.72 11.06
CA VAL A 259 5.46 -14.35 10.88
C VAL A 259 5.84 -14.08 9.42
N LYS A 260 5.37 -12.96 8.88
CA LYS A 260 5.84 -12.34 7.62
C LYS A 260 6.63 -11.08 7.98
N LEU A 261 7.88 -10.99 7.52
CA LEU A 261 8.77 -9.84 7.74
C LEU A 261 8.68 -8.85 6.59
N SER A 262 8.31 -7.61 6.88
CA SER A 262 8.21 -6.48 5.95
C SER A 262 8.82 -5.24 6.58
N ALA A 263 10.07 -4.91 6.23
CA ALA A 263 10.89 -3.98 7.00
C ALA A 263 10.45 -2.51 6.88
N HIS A 264 10.02 -2.07 5.69
CA HIS A 264 9.82 -0.65 5.38
C HIS A 264 8.47 -0.37 4.74
N PHE A 265 8.02 0.89 4.88
CA PHE A 265 6.87 1.38 4.12
C PHE A 265 7.23 1.57 2.64
N GLY A 266 8.35 2.21 2.35
CA GLY A 266 8.71 2.48 0.96
C GLY A 266 10.03 3.26 0.84
N ALA A 267 10.12 4.41 1.46
CA ALA A 267 11.33 5.21 1.50
C ALA A 267 12.31 4.68 2.56
N GLN A 268 13.60 4.71 2.26
CA GLN A 268 14.63 4.36 3.23
C GLN A 268 15.04 5.60 4.02
N LYS A 269 15.19 5.46 5.34
CA LYS A 269 15.62 6.54 6.24
C LYS A 269 17.05 6.27 6.69
N LEU A 270 17.99 6.90 6.02
CA LEU A 270 19.42 6.71 6.23
C LEU A 270 19.93 7.59 7.37
N GLY A 271 20.70 7.01 8.29
CA GLY A 271 21.27 7.70 9.44
C GLY A 271 22.69 8.22 9.19
N PRO A 272 23.31 8.93 10.18
CA PRO A 272 24.64 9.51 10.07
C PRO A 272 25.74 8.52 9.70
N ALA A 273 25.65 7.26 10.18
CA ALA A 273 26.61 6.22 9.89
C ALA A 273 26.57 5.71 8.43
N ASP A 274 25.45 5.94 7.74
CA ASP A 274 25.26 5.48 6.36
C ASP A 274 25.81 6.48 5.31
N VAL A 275 26.02 7.74 5.68
CA VAL A 275 26.44 8.83 4.77
C VAL A 275 27.71 8.48 4.00
N ARG A 276 28.69 7.83 4.64
CA ARG A 276 29.93 7.43 3.97
C ARG A 276 29.73 6.36 2.90
N ARG A 277 28.65 5.60 3.00
CA ARG A 277 28.31 4.51 2.07
C ARG A 277 27.46 5.01 0.90
N PHE A 278 26.87 6.19 1.04
CA PHE A 278 26.00 6.79 0.04
C PHE A 278 26.46 8.23 -0.25
N PRO A 279 27.48 8.43 -1.13
CA PRO A 279 28.19 9.70 -1.25
C PRO A 279 27.35 10.86 -1.80
N PHE A 280 26.20 10.61 -2.40
CA PHE A 280 25.28 11.65 -2.90
C PHE A 280 23.93 11.70 -2.17
N ILE A 281 23.89 11.20 -0.94
CA ILE A 281 22.66 11.17 -0.12
C ILE A 281 22.05 12.56 0.07
N GLU A 282 22.88 13.62 0.18
CA GLU A 282 22.42 15.00 0.36
C GLU A 282 21.65 15.55 -0.86
N GLU A 283 21.77 14.90 -2.02
CA GLU A 283 20.95 15.24 -3.18
C GLU A 283 19.45 14.89 -2.96
N PHE A 284 19.13 14.01 -2.02
CA PHE A 284 17.77 13.69 -1.63
C PHE A 284 17.19 14.61 -0.54
N GLY A 285 18.03 15.44 0.06
CA GLY A 285 17.67 16.40 1.08
C GLY A 285 18.74 16.52 2.17
N PRO A 286 18.71 17.60 2.97
CA PRO A 286 19.62 17.74 4.09
C PRO A 286 19.37 16.64 5.12
N LEU A 287 20.40 16.29 5.89
CA LEU A 287 20.25 15.50 7.11
C LEU A 287 19.30 16.25 8.05
N ASP A 288 18.17 15.67 8.34
CA ASP A 288 17.06 16.34 9.02
C ASP A 288 17.46 16.77 10.44
N GLY A 289 17.11 17.99 10.82
CA GLY A 289 17.71 18.71 11.95
C GLY A 289 17.60 18.07 13.33
N GLY A 290 16.54 17.24 13.60
CA GLY A 290 16.38 16.55 14.88
C GLY A 290 16.96 15.15 14.90
N ASP A 291 16.70 14.38 13.85
CA ASP A 291 17.08 12.96 13.76
C ASP A 291 18.33 12.72 12.90
N GLN A 292 18.87 13.74 12.28
CA GLN A 292 20.03 13.69 11.36
C GLN A 292 19.88 12.60 10.27
N ARG A 293 18.69 12.43 9.72
CA ARG A 293 18.36 11.40 8.75
C ARG A 293 17.96 11.99 7.41
N VAL A 294 18.27 11.26 6.35
CA VAL A 294 17.75 11.53 5.01
C VAL A 294 16.73 10.47 4.62
N THR A 295 15.55 10.91 4.23
CA THR A 295 14.52 10.05 3.64
C THR A 295 14.69 10.03 2.13
N THR A 296 14.90 8.84 1.55
CA THR A 296 15.03 8.71 0.10
C THR A 296 13.66 8.86 -0.58
N PRO A 297 13.61 9.32 -1.84
CA PRO A 297 12.37 9.23 -2.62
C PRO A 297 11.91 7.79 -2.80
N HIS A 298 10.61 7.60 -3.01
CA HIS A 298 10.07 6.31 -3.43
C HIS A 298 10.74 5.83 -4.70
N SER A 299 10.94 4.52 -4.83
CA SER A 299 11.60 3.85 -5.95
C SER A 299 13.10 4.15 -6.12
N ALA A 300 13.75 4.95 -5.27
CA ALA A 300 15.18 5.23 -5.34
C ALA A 300 16.04 3.96 -5.29
N VAL A 301 15.63 2.98 -4.49
CA VAL A 301 16.32 1.68 -4.33
C VAL A 301 16.44 0.91 -5.65
N HIS A 302 15.48 1.03 -6.56
CA HIS A 302 15.55 0.34 -7.85
C HIS A 302 16.71 0.83 -8.72
N TYR A 303 17.13 2.10 -8.54
CA TYR A 303 18.17 2.73 -9.34
C TYR A 303 19.53 2.74 -8.69
N ALA A 304 19.61 2.79 -7.36
CA ALA A 304 20.83 3.01 -6.58
C ALA A 304 21.37 1.71 -5.98
N PRO A 305 22.48 1.12 -6.50
CA PRO A 305 23.07 -0.09 -5.95
C PRO A 305 23.46 0.03 -4.48
N GLU A 306 23.84 1.23 -4.03
CA GLU A 306 24.16 1.51 -2.64
C GLU A 306 22.95 1.30 -1.72
N LEU A 307 21.76 1.75 -2.14
CA LEU A 307 20.52 1.53 -1.39
C LEU A 307 20.10 0.06 -1.41
N GLN A 308 20.32 -0.64 -2.53
CA GLN A 308 20.05 -2.08 -2.63
C GLN A 308 20.91 -2.87 -1.65
N GLN A 309 22.19 -2.53 -1.54
CA GLN A 309 23.11 -3.16 -0.58
C GLN A 309 22.69 -2.91 0.87
N LEU A 310 22.34 -1.66 1.20
CA LEU A 310 21.87 -1.31 2.55
C LEU A 310 20.57 -2.07 2.90
N GLN A 311 19.63 -2.16 1.98
CA GLN A 311 18.37 -2.88 2.21
C GLN A 311 18.59 -4.38 2.39
N ALA A 312 19.42 -4.99 1.57
CA ALA A 312 19.78 -6.40 1.72
C ALA A 312 20.51 -6.65 3.04
N GLU A 313 21.47 -5.80 3.41
CA GLU A 313 22.23 -5.91 4.66
C GLU A 313 21.32 -5.79 5.89
N GLN A 314 20.37 -4.85 5.92
CA GLN A 314 19.43 -4.74 7.03
C GLN A 314 18.64 -6.04 7.22
N MET A 315 18.11 -6.62 6.13
CA MET A 315 17.41 -7.90 6.22
C MET A 315 18.32 -9.05 6.64
N VAL A 316 19.53 -9.12 6.10
CA VAL A 316 20.53 -10.14 6.49
C VAL A 316 20.89 -10.01 7.96
N ASN A 317 21.07 -8.79 8.47
CA ASN A 317 21.37 -8.55 9.89
C ASN A 317 20.25 -9.08 10.80
N LEU A 318 18.98 -8.91 10.43
CA LEU A 318 17.87 -9.51 11.17
C LEU A 318 17.85 -11.04 11.00
N LEU A 319 17.99 -11.54 9.79
CA LEU A 319 17.92 -12.98 9.53
C LEU A 319 19.02 -13.78 10.22
N THR A 320 20.21 -13.21 10.38
CA THR A 320 21.34 -13.83 11.07
C THR A 320 21.35 -13.56 12.58
N HIS A 321 20.52 -12.63 13.05
CA HIS A 321 20.35 -12.39 14.48
C HIS A 321 19.73 -13.62 15.16
N ARG A 322 20.34 -14.06 16.27
CA ARG A 322 19.84 -15.18 17.07
C ARG A 322 18.89 -14.68 18.15
N ASN A 323 17.63 -15.02 17.97
CA ASN A 323 16.59 -14.73 18.95
C ASN A 323 16.88 -15.50 20.26
N PRO A 324 17.11 -14.81 21.39
CA PRO A 324 17.48 -15.45 22.63
C PRO A 324 16.37 -16.31 23.25
N TYR A 325 15.12 -16.11 22.86
CA TYR A 325 13.96 -16.81 23.40
C TYR A 325 13.64 -18.10 22.63
N THR A 326 13.92 -18.15 21.32
CA THR A 326 13.75 -19.36 20.51
C THR A 326 15.04 -20.18 20.38
N GLY A 327 16.19 -19.55 20.60
CA GLY A 327 17.50 -20.13 20.38
C GLY A 327 17.88 -20.33 18.90
N LEU A 328 17.07 -19.84 17.97
CA LEU A 328 17.29 -19.93 16.53
C LEU A 328 17.60 -18.55 15.95
N THR A 329 18.31 -18.49 14.85
CA THR A 329 18.33 -17.28 14.03
C THR A 329 16.96 -17.11 13.33
N TYR A 330 16.61 -15.89 12.92
CA TYR A 330 15.38 -15.68 12.14
C TYR A 330 15.41 -16.47 10.82
N ALA A 331 16.59 -16.66 10.24
CA ALA A 331 16.76 -17.49 9.05
C ALA A 331 16.51 -18.97 9.32
N GLU A 332 16.89 -19.50 10.47
CA GLU A 332 16.68 -20.89 10.86
C GLU A 332 15.24 -21.17 11.31
N ASP A 333 14.54 -20.15 11.84
CA ASP A 333 13.25 -20.33 12.47
C ASP A 333 12.13 -20.62 11.46
N PRO A 334 11.49 -21.81 11.50
CA PRO A 334 10.41 -22.15 10.58
C PRO A 334 9.11 -21.35 10.80
N ALA A 335 8.97 -20.65 11.92
CA ALA A 335 7.85 -19.75 12.16
C ALA A 335 7.94 -18.47 11.31
N VAL A 336 9.14 -18.10 10.83
CA VAL A 336 9.33 -17.03 9.85
C VAL A 336 8.96 -17.57 8.47
N ALA A 337 7.72 -17.37 8.06
CA ALA A 337 7.14 -17.94 6.84
C ALA A 337 7.54 -17.16 5.59
N PHE A 338 7.56 -15.83 5.67
CA PHE A 338 7.81 -14.96 4.53
C PHE A 338 8.80 -13.84 4.84
N VAL A 339 9.61 -13.51 3.84
CA VAL A 339 10.41 -12.28 3.76
C VAL A 339 9.95 -11.49 2.54
N GLU A 340 9.70 -10.20 2.74
CA GLU A 340 9.27 -9.27 1.70
C GLU A 340 10.45 -8.42 1.24
N ILE A 341 10.63 -8.29 -0.10
CA ILE A 341 11.71 -7.49 -0.67
C ILE A 341 11.43 -5.99 -0.48
N ILE A 342 10.25 -5.56 -0.92
CA ILE A 342 9.88 -4.15 -0.92
C ILE A 342 8.35 -3.99 -0.82
N ASN A 343 7.91 -3.00 -0.05
CA ASN A 343 6.51 -2.69 0.09
C ASN A 343 6.07 -1.64 -0.93
N GLU A 344 4.98 -1.93 -1.64
CA GLU A 344 4.20 -1.01 -2.48
C GLU A 344 5.02 -0.14 -3.44
N GLN A 345 6.04 -0.72 -4.06
CA GLN A 345 6.84 -0.04 -5.05
C GLN A 345 7.11 -0.90 -6.27
N SER A 346 7.18 -0.26 -7.42
CA SER A 346 7.65 -0.82 -8.68
C SER A 346 8.35 0.27 -9.49
N ILE A 347 9.47 -0.07 -10.10
CA ILE A 347 10.14 0.83 -11.05
C ILE A 347 9.25 1.17 -12.26
N LEU A 348 8.21 0.36 -12.50
CA LEU A 348 7.25 0.51 -13.59
C LEU A 348 6.00 1.33 -13.18
N PHE A 349 6.03 1.95 -12.00
CA PHE A 349 4.93 2.76 -11.48
C PHE A 349 5.22 4.28 -11.62
N TYR A 350 4.22 5.13 -11.37
CA TYR A 350 4.32 6.58 -11.56
C TYR A 350 5.42 7.25 -10.73
N SER A 351 5.70 6.74 -9.54
CA SER A 351 6.74 7.31 -8.65
C SER A 351 8.18 7.04 -9.10
N SER A 352 8.39 6.23 -10.15
CA SER A 352 9.73 5.81 -10.59
C SER A 352 10.60 6.97 -11.09
N MET A 353 10.01 8.09 -11.50
CA MET A 353 10.74 9.26 -11.99
C MET A 353 11.23 10.19 -10.90
N GLU A 354 10.67 10.13 -9.70
CA GLU A 354 10.99 11.01 -8.59
C GLU A 354 12.47 10.96 -8.18
N PRO A 355 13.11 9.78 -8.03
CA PRO A 355 14.53 9.71 -7.70
C PRO A 355 15.45 10.36 -8.73
N LEU A 356 15.11 10.26 -10.02
CA LEU A 356 15.89 10.86 -11.10
C LEU A 356 15.73 12.38 -11.13
N SER A 357 14.58 12.90 -10.69
CA SER A 357 14.38 14.34 -10.51
C SER A 357 15.17 14.87 -9.33
N ALA A 358 15.18 14.14 -8.21
CA ALA A 358 15.81 14.55 -6.97
C ALA A 358 17.35 14.51 -7.03
N SER A 359 17.94 13.49 -7.69
CA SER A 359 19.39 13.28 -7.68
C SER A 359 20.03 13.41 -9.06
N PRO A 360 20.77 14.52 -9.32
CA PRO A 360 21.55 14.68 -10.55
C PRO A 360 22.61 13.59 -10.75
N THR A 361 23.22 13.10 -9.67
CA THR A 361 24.22 12.02 -9.74
C THR A 361 23.57 10.72 -10.15
N LEU A 362 22.47 10.32 -9.51
CA LEU A 362 21.73 9.11 -9.87
C LEU A 362 21.22 9.18 -11.31
N ARG A 363 20.70 10.34 -11.72
CA ARG A 363 20.24 10.57 -13.09
C ARG A 363 21.34 10.32 -14.12
N ARG A 364 22.57 10.83 -13.91
CA ARG A 364 23.72 10.55 -14.80
C ARG A 364 24.09 9.08 -14.83
N GLN A 365 24.12 8.41 -13.67
CA GLN A 365 24.43 6.98 -13.58
C GLN A 365 23.41 6.12 -14.33
N VAL A 366 22.13 6.44 -14.18
CA VAL A 366 21.04 5.72 -14.85
C VAL A 366 21.08 5.96 -16.36
N ALA A 367 21.33 7.20 -16.80
CA ALA A 367 21.51 7.52 -18.22
C ALA A 367 22.67 6.72 -18.84
N ALA A 368 23.82 6.65 -18.18
CA ALA A 368 24.97 5.88 -18.66
C ALA A 368 24.65 4.37 -18.77
N ARG A 369 23.96 3.79 -17.77
CA ARG A 369 23.52 2.39 -17.79
C ARG A 369 22.55 2.12 -18.94
N PHE A 370 21.57 3.01 -19.14
CA PHE A 370 20.61 2.87 -20.24
C PHE A 370 21.30 3.01 -21.62
N CYS A 371 22.20 3.98 -21.77
CA CYS A 371 22.99 4.13 -23.00
C CYS A 371 23.86 2.90 -23.29
N ASN A 372 24.47 2.28 -22.27
CA ASN A 372 25.20 1.02 -22.45
C ASN A 372 24.29 -0.12 -22.93
N TRP A 373 23.11 -0.30 -22.31
CA TRP A 373 22.11 -1.26 -22.73
C TRP A 373 21.65 -1.01 -24.18
N LEU A 374 21.45 0.25 -24.57
CA LEU A 374 21.11 0.61 -25.94
C LEU A 374 22.26 0.34 -26.94
N ARG A 375 23.53 0.53 -26.53
CA ARG A 375 24.70 0.17 -27.36
C ARG A 375 24.77 -1.34 -27.58
N GLU A 376 24.52 -2.13 -26.55
CA GLU A 376 24.48 -3.60 -26.69
C GLU A 376 23.37 -4.03 -27.63
N LYS A 377 22.20 -3.39 -27.60
CA LYS A 377 21.05 -3.72 -28.43
C LYS A 377 21.18 -3.25 -29.89
N TYR A 378 21.68 -2.03 -30.11
CA TYR A 378 21.67 -1.37 -31.42
C TYR A 378 23.06 -1.15 -32.06
N GLY A 379 24.13 -1.25 -31.31
CA GLY A 379 25.49 -1.08 -31.76
C GLY A 379 25.92 0.37 -31.93
N SER A 380 25.10 1.24 -32.50
CA SER A 380 25.46 2.65 -32.79
C SER A 380 24.29 3.61 -32.59
N HIS A 381 24.58 4.89 -32.45
CA HIS A 381 23.55 5.94 -32.38
C HIS A 381 22.73 6.03 -33.68
N GLU A 382 23.34 5.77 -34.83
CA GLU A 382 22.65 5.77 -36.11
C GLU A 382 21.61 4.64 -36.18
N SER A 383 21.98 3.42 -35.78
CA SER A 383 21.10 2.27 -35.71
C SER A 383 19.96 2.48 -34.71
N LEU A 384 20.27 3.07 -33.55
CA LEU A 384 19.24 3.47 -32.56
C LEU A 384 18.25 4.47 -33.17
N ARG A 385 18.76 5.52 -33.83
CA ARG A 385 17.93 6.54 -34.49
C ARG A 385 17.07 5.95 -35.60
N ALA A 386 17.58 4.98 -36.34
CA ALA A 386 16.81 4.27 -37.37
C ALA A 386 15.68 3.44 -36.74
N ALA A 387 15.94 2.78 -35.61
CA ALA A 387 14.96 1.93 -34.92
C ALA A 387 13.87 2.75 -34.19
N TRP A 388 14.24 3.81 -33.52
CA TRP A 388 13.31 4.64 -32.74
C TRP A 388 12.55 5.65 -33.59
N GLY A 389 13.16 6.10 -34.69
CA GLY A 389 12.75 7.26 -35.45
C GLY A 389 13.30 8.57 -34.85
N ALA A 390 13.65 9.52 -35.73
CA ALA A 390 14.23 10.79 -35.30
C ALA A 390 13.37 11.58 -34.27
N PRO A 391 12.02 11.60 -34.37
CA PRO A 391 11.18 12.32 -33.41
C PRO A 391 11.17 11.73 -32.00
N ALA A 392 11.65 10.50 -31.81
CA ALA A 392 11.69 9.86 -30.49
C ALA A 392 12.85 10.37 -29.64
N LEU A 393 13.96 10.78 -30.27
CA LEU A 393 15.10 11.39 -29.60
C LEU A 393 14.75 12.82 -29.17
N GLY A 394 15.13 13.21 -27.96
CA GLY A 394 14.80 14.51 -27.37
C GLY A 394 13.31 14.69 -27.02
N SER A 395 12.47 13.68 -27.20
CA SER A 395 11.02 13.77 -27.01
C SER A 395 10.54 13.92 -25.57
N PHE A 396 11.45 13.88 -24.60
CA PHE A 396 11.20 14.15 -23.18
C PHE A 396 11.88 15.43 -22.66
N ALA A 397 12.39 16.27 -23.56
CA ALA A 397 13.05 17.53 -23.16
C ALA A 397 12.10 18.47 -22.40
N ASP A 398 10.84 18.52 -22.80
CA ASP A 398 9.81 19.36 -22.18
C ASP A 398 9.40 18.88 -20.78
N ASP A 399 9.69 17.63 -20.43
CA ASP A 399 9.41 17.07 -19.10
C ASP A 399 10.45 17.50 -18.03
N GLY A 400 11.44 18.30 -18.41
CA GLY A 400 12.45 18.86 -17.51
C GLY A 400 13.56 17.91 -17.07
N LEU A 401 13.50 16.64 -17.47
CA LEU A 401 14.52 15.61 -17.17
C LEU A 401 15.29 15.18 -18.40
N GLY A 402 14.62 15.02 -19.55
CA GLY A 402 15.25 14.60 -20.80
C GLY A 402 16.10 15.69 -21.43
N ALA A 403 17.17 15.31 -22.14
CA ALA A 403 17.96 16.21 -22.96
C ALA A 403 17.33 16.40 -24.36
N ALA A 404 17.36 17.61 -24.91
CA ALA A 404 16.91 17.87 -26.29
C ALA A 404 17.86 17.26 -27.32
N ASP A 405 19.17 17.19 -26.99
CA ASP A 405 20.24 16.69 -27.82
C ASP A 405 20.73 15.29 -27.38
N GLU A 406 19.82 14.37 -27.19
CA GLU A 406 20.10 12.99 -26.76
C GLU A 406 21.00 12.25 -27.74
N GLN A 407 22.11 11.69 -27.24
CA GLN A 407 23.07 10.90 -28.00
C GLN A 407 23.69 9.78 -27.16
N LEU A 408 23.90 8.61 -27.75
CA LEU A 408 24.53 7.48 -27.06
C LEU A 408 25.94 7.86 -26.54
N ASP A 409 26.72 8.51 -27.37
CA ASP A 409 28.12 8.84 -27.03
C ASP A 409 28.26 9.88 -25.92
N ARG A 410 27.16 10.55 -25.57
CA ARG A 410 27.10 11.51 -24.46
C ARG A 410 26.55 10.93 -23.18
N ASP A 411 26.14 9.68 -23.19
CA ASP A 411 25.49 9.02 -22.05
C ASP A 411 24.33 9.83 -21.43
N ASN A 412 23.53 10.49 -22.28
CA ASN A 412 22.49 11.43 -21.83
C ASN A 412 21.05 11.03 -22.18
N ILE A 413 20.84 9.77 -22.60
CA ILE A 413 19.50 9.24 -22.85
C ILE A 413 18.98 8.60 -21.57
N LEU A 414 17.82 9.07 -21.09
CA LEU A 414 17.17 8.55 -19.88
C LEU A 414 16.04 7.57 -20.21
N PRO A 415 15.87 6.52 -19.38
CA PRO A 415 14.74 5.59 -19.50
C PRO A 415 13.45 6.19 -18.91
N LEU A 416 12.92 7.22 -19.57
CA LEU A 416 11.73 7.94 -19.13
C LEU A 416 10.46 7.27 -19.62
N GLY A 417 9.51 7.09 -18.71
CA GLY A 417 8.21 6.50 -19.00
C GLY A 417 7.37 6.31 -17.72
N ASN A 418 6.13 5.96 -17.90
CA ASN A 418 5.20 5.63 -16.83
C ASN A 418 4.09 4.69 -17.36
N PRO A 419 3.25 4.09 -16.50
CA PRO A 419 2.20 3.16 -16.92
C PRO A 419 1.27 3.70 -17.99
N TRP A 420 0.94 5.00 -17.96
CA TRP A 420 0.08 5.62 -18.96
C TRP A 420 0.70 5.63 -20.38
N TYR A 421 2.00 5.89 -20.48
CA TYR A 421 2.69 5.85 -21.79
C TYR A 421 2.77 4.45 -22.39
N TRP A 422 2.79 3.41 -21.56
CA TRP A 422 2.82 1.99 -21.96
C TRP A 422 1.44 1.37 -22.18
N ASP A 423 0.37 2.14 -22.00
CA ASP A 423 -0.97 1.72 -22.38
C ASP A 423 -1.00 1.39 -23.89
N PRO A 424 -1.54 0.24 -24.31
CA PRO A 424 -1.59 -0.13 -25.72
C PRO A 424 -2.27 0.92 -26.62
N ASP A 425 -3.34 1.57 -26.13
CA ASP A 425 -4.04 2.63 -26.85
C ASP A 425 -3.15 3.88 -27.00
N GLN A 426 -2.34 4.20 -26.00
CA GLN A 426 -1.38 5.30 -26.06
C GLN A 426 -0.24 5.00 -27.04
N LEU A 427 0.31 3.77 -26.98
CA LEU A 427 1.37 3.32 -27.88
C LEU A 427 0.94 3.23 -29.34
N ALA A 428 -0.35 3.00 -29.61
CA ALA A 428 -0.93 3.05 -30.93
C ALA A 428 -1.37 4.47 -31.37
N GLY A 429 -1.62 5.36 -30.41
CA GLY A 429 -2.13 6.70 -30.58
C GLY A 429 -1.11 7.80 -30.33
N SER A 430 -1.27 8.54 -29.24
CA SER A 430 -0.47 9.76 -28.94
C SER A 430 1.02 9.48 -28.76
N GLN A 431 1.41 8.27 -28.36
CA GLN A 431 2.80 7.85 -28.13
C GLN A 431 3.40 7.07 -29.31
N ALA A 432 2.67 6.89 -30.43
CA ALA A 432 3.13 6.08 -31.57
C ALA A 432 4.47 6.54 -32.14
N PHE A 433 4.75 7.85 -32.16
CA PHE A 433 5.99 8.42 -32.69
C PHE A 433 7.25 8.04 -31.88
N ARG A 434 7.10 7.62 -30.62
CA ARG A 434 8.19 7.16 -29.74
C ARG A 434 7.94 5.77 -29.16
N ARG A 435 7.08 4.98 -29.82
CA ARG A 435 6.65 3.67 -29.35
C ARG A 435 7.84 2.73 -29.04
N GLN A 436 8.83 2.62 -29.97
CA GLN A 436 9.97 1.71 -29.76
C GLN A 436 10.84 2.16 -28.58
N ARG A 437 11.06 3.46 -28.41
CA ARG A 437 11.74 4.02 -27.24
C ARG A 437 11.05 3.62 -25.94
N LEU A 438 9.74 3.70 -25.88
CA LEU A 438 8.95 3.35 -24.68
C LEU A 438 9.02 1.86 -24.39
N LEU A 439 8.99 0.99 -25.41
CA LEU A 439 9.12 -0.45 -25.23
C LEU A 439 10.53 -0.83 -24.73
N ASP A 440 11.57 -0.20 -25.26
CA ASP A 440 12.94 -0.38 -24.79
C ASP A 440 13.11 0.10 -23.35
N THR A 441 12.51 1.23 -23.02
CA THR A 441 12.48 1.73 -21.63
C THR A 441 11.78 0.75 -20.69
N LEU A 442 10.63 0.23 -21.08
CA LEU A 442 9.89 -0.78 -20.30
C LEU A 442 10.75 -2.02 -20.03
N GLN A 443 11.41 -2.53 -21.08
CA GLN A 443 12.27 -3.70 -20.96
C GLN A 443 13.50 -3.41 -20.06
N PHE A 444 14.18 -2.30 -20.25
CA PHE A 444 15.32 -1.91 -19.41
C PHE A 444 14.94 -1.76 -17.94
N LEU A 445 13.85 -1.06 -17.64
CA LEU A 445 13.38 -0.88 -16.26
C LEU A 445 12.98 -2.20 -15.62
N TYR A 446 12.31 -3.09 -16.37
CA TYR A 446 12.00 -4.44 -15.92
C TYR A 446 13.28 -5.24 -15.58
N GLU A 447 14.29 -5.22 -16.44
CA GLU A 447 15.57 -5.89 -16.21
C GLU A 447 16.30 -5.31 -14.99
N LEU A 448 16.24 -4.00 -14.81
CA LEU A 448 16.83 -3.32 -13.66
C LEU A 448 16.16 -3.71 -12.33
N GLN A 449 14.83 -3.79 -12.32
CA GLN A 449 14.06 -4.27 -11.16
C GLN A 449 14.42 -5.72 -10.81
N ASN A 450 14.51 -6.58 -11.82
CA ASN A 450 14.87 -7.98 -11.59
C ASN A 450 16.30 -8.14 -11.06
N SER A 451 17.25 -7.34 -11.56
CA SER A 451 18.61 -7.35 -11.03
C SER A 451 18.66 -7.01 -9.52
N PHE A 452 17.87 -6.04 -9.09
CA PHE A 452 17.71 -5.74 -7.66
C PHE A 452 17.09 -6.93 -6.90
N TYR A 453 16.01 -7.49 -7.39
CA TYR A 453 15.33 -8.61 -6.73
C TYR A 453 16.23 -9.85 -6.64
N ASP A 454 16.92 -10.20 -7.71
CA ASP A 454 17.87 -11.32 -7.74
C ASP A 454 19.01 -11.13 -6.72
N SER A 455 19.55 -9.91 -6.60
CA SER A 455 20.58 -9.57 -5.62
C SER A 455 20.08 -9.70 -4.18
N PHE A 456 18.87 -9.22 -3.90
CA PHE A 456 18.26 -9.31 -2.58
C PHE A 456 17.97 -10.78 -2.21
N VAL A 457 17.36 -11.54 -3.12
CA VAL A 457 17.08 -12.98 -2.94
C VAL A 457 18.37 -13.75 -2.67
N SER A 458 19.44 -13.48 -3.43
CA SER A 458 20.75 -14.10 -3.23
C SER A 458 21.31 -13.80 -1.84
N ALA A 459 21.22 -12.56 -1.37
CA ALA A 459 21.68 -12.17 -0.04
C ALA A 459 20.88 -12.87 1.07
N VAL A 460 19.56 -12.91 0.96
CA VAL A 460 18.65 -13.58 1.90
C VAL A 460 18.89 -15.10 1.94
N ARG A 461 19.06 -15.73 0.78
CA ARG A 461 19.41 -17.16 0.69
C ARG A 461 20.80 -17.44 1.25
N GLY A 462 21.77 -16.54 0.98
CA GLY A 462 23.13 -16.60 1.56
C GLY A 462 23.15 -16.48 3.08
N ALA A 463 22.19 -15.76 3.69
CA ALA A 463 21.98 -15.71 5.13
C ALA A 463 21.37 -17.00 5.73
N GLY A 464 21.06 -17.99 4.90
CA GLY A 464 20.51 -19.30 5.31
C GLY A 464 18.98 -19.37 5.33
N TYR A 465 18.25 -18.31 4.93
CA TYR A 465 16.79 -18.34 4.92
C TYR A 465 16.25 -19.22 3.77
N GLN A 466 15.40 -20.19 4.12
CA GLN A 466 14.83 -21.17 3.18
C GLN A 466 13.29 -21.04 3.04
N GLY A 467 12.67 -20.05 3.69
CA GLY A 467 11.24 -19.80 3.61
C GLY A 467 10.84 -19.08 2.31
N GLU A 468 9.57 -18.75 2.20
CA GLU A 468 9.04 -18.04 1.04
C GLU A 468 9.49 -16.58 0.99
N ILE A 469 9.73 -16.08 -0.23
CA ILE A 469 10.06 -14.68 -0.48
C ILE A 469 8.96 -14.10 -1.37
N VAL A 470 8.50 -12.91 -1.04
CA VAL A 470 7.59 -12.12 -1.87
C VAL A 470 8.29 -10.86 -2.34
N ALA A 471 7.96 -10.39 -3.55
CA ALA A 471 8.64 -9.23 -4.12
C ALA A 471 7.94 -7.92 -3.70
N SER A 472 7.09 -7.34 -4.56
CA SER A 472 6.62 -5.96 -4.37
C SER A 472 5.25 -5.89 -3.78
N ASN A 473 4.39 -6.77 -3.67
CA ASN A 473 2.96 -6.61 -3.32
C ASN A 473 2.23 -5.44 -4.05
N TRP A 474 2.82 -4.93 -5.13
CA TRP A 474 2.31 -3.79 -5.88
C TRP A 474 1.99 -4.14 -7.33
N GLN A 475 1.22 -3.31 -7.99
CA GLN A 475 0.87 -3.45 -9.40
C GLN A 475 1.13 -2.16 -10.18
N ALA A 476 1.71 -2.28 -11.35
CA ALA A 476 1.72 -1.20 -12.32
C ALA A 476 0.33 -1.06 -12.98
N GLY A 477 -0.02 0.13 -13.44
CA GLY A 477 -1.41 0.47 -13.75
C GLY A 477 -1.95 0.01 -15.11
N ARG A 478 -1.10 -0.43 -16.07
CA ARG A 478 -1.52 -0.69 -17.46
C ARG A 478 -0.95 -2.00 -18.01
N ALA A 479 -1.62 -2.59 -18.98
CA ALA A 479 -1.39 -3.93 -19.47
C ALA A 479 0.08 -4.33 -19.61
N LEU A 480 0.91 -3.62 -20.36
CA LEU A 480 2.30 -4.01 -20.56
C LEU A 480 3.12 -3.90 -19.27
N SER A 481 3.05 -2.76 -18.57
CA SER A 481 3.75 -2.59 -17.29
C SER A 481 3.18 -3.47 -16.19
N HIS A 482 1.87 -3.71 -16.20
CA HIS A 482 1.18 -4.62 -15.27
C HIS A 482 1.74 -6.04 -15.35
N PHE A 483 1.80 -6.64 -16.56
CA PHE A 483 2.32 -8.00 -16.73
C PHE A 483 3.84 -8.10 -16.57
N ALA A 484 4.60 -7.06 -16.95
CA ALA A 484 6.03 -7.01 -16.68
C ALA A 484 6.33 -6.99 -15.17
N ASN A 485 5.59 -6.20 -14.40
CA ASN A 485 5.72 -6.18 -12.94
C ASN A 485 5.30 -7.53 -12.31
N LEU A 486 4.17 -8.08 -12.74
CA LEU A 486 3.71 -9.39 -12.26
C LEU A 486 4.72 -10.50 -12.54
N HIS A 487 5.42 -10.45 -13.70
CA HIS A 487 6.48 -11.40 -13.98
C HIS A 487 7.71 -11.22 -13.09
N SER A 488 8.05 -9.99 -12.71
CA SER A 488 9.12 -9.76 -11.72
C SER A 488 8.78 -10.42 -10.38
N ASP A 489 7.52 -10.30 -9.91
CA ASP A 489 7.06 -10.96 -8.70
C ASP A 489 7.04 -12.51 -8.85
N PHE A 490 6.58 -13.01 -9.99
CA PHE A 490 6.58 -14.43 -10.34
C PHE A 490 7.97 -15.07 -10.28
N ARG A 491 9.01 -14.36 -10.70
CA ARG A 491 10.40 -14.85 -10.62
C ARG A 491 10.88 -15.03 -9.18
N VAL A 492 10.36 -14.24 -8.24
CA VAL A 492 10.75 -14.27 -6.83
C VAL A 492 10.05 -15.41 -6.08
N GLY A 493 8.73 -15.55 -6.25
CA GLY A 493 7.98 -16.57 -5.51
C GLY A 493 6.48 -16.33 -5.45
N THR A 494 5.92 -16.41 -4.26
CA THR A 494 4.50 -16.18 -3.99
C THR A 494 4.06 -14.79 -4.45
N ILE A 495 2.92 -14.72 -5.16
CA ILE A 495 2.33 -13.45 -5.62
C ILE A 495 1.60 -12.78 -4.45
N ASP A 496 1.99 -11.57 -4.15
CA ASP A 496 1.41 -10.75 -3.09
C ASP A 496 0.78 -9.48 -3.67
N ARG A 497 -0.36 -9.07 -3.11
CA ARG A 497 -1.05 -7.82 -3.51
C ARG A 497 -1.63 -7.11 -2.29
N HIS A 498 -1.87 -5.83 -2.46
CA HIS A 498 -2.61 -4.98 -1.53
C HIS A 498 -3.84 -4.42 -2.21
N ASN A 499 -4.97 -4.42 -1.54
CA ASN A 499 -6.18 -3.79 -2.03
C ASN A 499 -7.14 -3.50 -0.88
N TYR A 500 -7.71 -2.31 -0.88
CA TYR A 500 -8.67 -1.83 0.09
C TYR A 500 -10.02 -1.57 -0.57
N PHE A 501 -11.05 -1.36 0.22
CA PHE A 501 -12.38 -1.02 -0.29
C PHE A 501 -13.11 -0.08 0.67
N GLY A 502 -13.92 0.83 0.14
CA GLY A 502 -14.65 1.81 0.94
C GLY A 502 -13.79 3.01 1.32
N GLY A 503 -14.06 3.61 2.47
CA GLY A 503 -13.32 4.77 2.99
C GLY A 503 -14.01 6.10 2.78
N ASP A 504 -15.26 6.08 2.35
CA ASP A 504 -16.14 7.24 2.36
C ASP A 504 -17.37 6.96 3.26
N VAL A 505 -18.13 8.00 3.55
CA VAL A 505 -19.37 7.90 4.32
C VAL A 505 -20.57 7.44 3.48
N ALA A 506 -20.33 6.97 2.26
CA ALA A 506 -21.38 6.59 1.31
C ALA A 506 -21.89 5.16 1.51
N ASN A 507 -21.30 4.40 2.44
CA ASN A 507 -21.66 2.99 2.68
C ASN A 507 -21.61 2.14 1.40
N ALA A 508 -20.50 2.24 0.66
CA ALA A 508 -20.26 1.43 -0.52
C ALA A 508 -20.23 -0.06 -0.16
N SER A 509 -20.79 -0.89 -1.04
CA SER A 509 -20.84 -2.36 -0.89
C SER A 509 -20.12 -3.04 -2.06
N MET A 510 -19.23 -3.98 -1.77
CA MET A 510 -18.64 -4.84 -2.79
C MET A 510 -19.66 -5.76 -3.46
N LEU A 511 -20.77 -6.07 -2.79
CA LEU A 511 -21.86 -6.88 -3.35
C LEU A 511 -22.66 -6.15 -4.40
N ALA A 512 -22.57 -4.82 -4.47
CA ALA A 512 -23.22 -4.03 -5.52
C ALA A 512 -22.66 -4.35 -6.92
N ARG A 513 -21.40 -4.81 -6.99
CA ARG A 513 -20.72 -5.19 -8.22
C ARG A 513 -19.85 -6.43 -7.95
N ALA A 514 -20.43 -7.60 -8.17
CA ALA A 514 -19.78 -8.88 -7.91
C ALA A 514 -18.40 -8.97 -8.61
N GLY A 515 -17.41 -9.52 -7.89
CA GLY A 515 -16.04 -9.67 -8.40
C GLY A 515 -15.19 -8.39 -8.41
N SER A 516 -15.76 -7.25 -8.02
CA SER A 516 -15.05 -5.97 -7.93
C SER A 516 -14.36 -5.77 -6.58
N GLY A 517 -13.83 -4.57 -6.35
CA GLY A 517 -13.15 -4.20 -5.12
C GLY A 517 -11.95 -5.11 -4.86
N MET A 518 -11.80 -5.57 -3.63
CA MET A 518 -10.67 -6.42 -3.23
C MET A 518 -10.57 -7.73 -4.04
N LEU A 519 -11.70 -8.30 -4.47
CA LEU A 519 -11.71 -9.52 -5.30
C LEU A 519 -11.12 -9.31 -6.69
N SER A 520 -11.12 -8.09 -7.21
CA SER A 520 -10.53 -7.77 -8.51
C SER A 520 -9.03 -8.10 -8.56
N SER A 521 -8.36 -8.16 -7.40
CA SER A 521 -6.97 -8.62 -7.28
C SER A 521 -6.77 -10.05 -7.80
N GLY A 522 -7.82 -10.87 -7.86
CA GLY A 522 -7.80 -12.20 -8.46
C GLY A 522 -7.46 -12.23 -9.96
N LEU A 523 -7.56 -11.09 -10.67
CA LEU A 523 -7.06 -10.97 -12.05
C LEU A 523 -5.53 -11.14 -12.17
N GLN A 524 -4.81 -11.07 -11.05
CA GLN A 524 -3.35 -11.23 -10.99
C GLN A 524 -2.87 -12.59 -10.46
N GLN A 525 -3.76 -13.57 -10.31
CA GLN A 525 -3.35 -14.92 -9.93
C GLN A 525 -2.54 -15.56 -11.06
N VAL A 526 -1.42 -16.17 -10.68
CA VAL A 526 -0.54 -16.92 -11.60
C VAL A 526 -0.73 -18.42 -11.41
N ALA A 527 -0.78 -19.16 -12.51
CA ALA A 527 -1.20 -20.56 -12.54
C ALA A 527 -0.35 -21.51 -11.66
N ASP A 528 0.90 -21.18 -11.41
CA ASP A 528 1.87 -22.00 -10.69
C ASP A 528 2.54 -21.26 -9.52
N ARG A 529 1.86 -20.28 -8.96
CA ARG A 529 2.32 -19.54 -7.76
C ARG A 529 1.19 -19.40 -6.75
N PRO A 530 1.47 -19.56 -5.45
CA PRO A 530 0.53 -19.18 -4.40
C PRO A 530 0.20 -17.70 -4.50
N PHE A 531 -0.99 -17.33 -4.07
CA PHE A 531 -1.47 -15.94 -4.06
C PHE A 531 -1.85 -15.49 -2.65
N MET A 532 -1.45 -14.27 -2.30
CA MET A 532 -1.87 -13.65 -1.05
C MET A 532 -2.34 -12.21 -1.26
N LEU A 533 -3.15 -11.73 -0.31
CA LEU A 533 -3.51 -10.34 -0.14
C LEU A 533 -2.98 -9.88 1.23
N SER A 534 -1.77 -9.31 1.27
CA SER A 534 -1.10 -9.03 2.55
C SER A 534 -1.48 -7.69 3.19
N GLU A 535 -2.26 -6.85 2.50
CA GLU A 535 -2.95 -5.72 3.10
C GLU A 535 -4.34 -5.58 2.50
N TRP A 536 -5.34 -5.55 3.39
CA TRP A 536 -6.72 -5.31 3.01
C TRP A 536 -7.55 -4.91 4.23
N ILE A 537 -8.55 -4.08 4.01
CA ILE A 537 -9.68 -3.89 4.91
C ILE A 537 -10.83 -3.24 4.13
N HIS A 538 -12.07 -3.45 4.57
CA HIS A 538 -13.18 -2.60 4.21
C HIS A 538 -13.10 -1.36 5.10
N VAL A 539 -12.65 -0.24 4.54
CA VAL A 539 -12.19 0.95 5.26
C VAL A 539 -13.33 1.64 6.00
N HIS A 540 -13.07 2.03 7.24
CA HIS A 540 -14.04 2.78 8.06
C HIS A 540 -14.05 4.29 7.70
N PRO A 541 -15.17 4.98 7.94
CA PRO A 541 -16.47 4.48 8.41
C PRO A 541 -17.32 3.91 7.26
N ASN A 542 -17.90 2.74 7.47
CA ASN A 542 -18.83 2.12 6.53
C ASN A 542 -19.72 1.14 7.29
N GLU A 543 -21.06 1.30 7.22
CA GLU A 543 -22.02 0.41 7.89
C GLU A 543 -21.96 -1.02 7.34
N LEU A 544 -21.53 -1.18 6.08
CA LEU A 544 -21.39 -2.46 5.41
C LEU A 544 -19.98 -3.06 5.56
N GLY A 545 -19.09 -2.44 6.34
CA GLY A 545 -17.70 -2.87 6.51
C GLY A 545 -17.53 -4.33 6.94
N VAL A 546 -18.53 -4.88 7.60
CA VAL A 546 -18.60 -6.30 8.00
C VAL A 546 -18.50 -7.26 6.80
N GLU A 547 -19.02 -6.88 5.63
CA GLU A 547 -19.00 -7.75 4.43
C GLU A 547 -17.60 -8.07 3.95
N GLY A 548 -16.63 -7.15 4.13
CA GLY A 548 -15.25 -7.34 3.69
C GLY A 548 -14.63 -8.62 4.22
N VAL A 549 -14.80 -8.89 5.51
CA VAL A 549 -14.28 -10.10 6.16
C VAL A 549 -14.93 -11.37 5.58
N ALA A 550 -16.26 -11.37 5.43
CA ALA A 550 -17.00 -12.52 4.90
C ALA A 550 -16.65 -12.77 3.41
N ILE A 551 -16.55 -11.71 2.62
CA ILE A 551 -16.20 -11.79 1.18
C ILE A 551 -14.77 -12.31 1.01
N LEU A 552 -13.81 -11.80 1.76
CA LEU A 552 -12.43 -12.29 1.68
C LEU A 552 -12.33 -13.77 2.07
N ALA A 553 -13.02 -14.20 3.13
CA ALA A 553 -13.00 -15.60 3.56
C ALA A 553 -13.67 -16.52 2.53
N ALA A 554 -14.89 -16.20 2.09
CA ALA A 554 -15.65 -17.07 1.21
C ALA A 554 -15.16 -17.05 -0.24
N TYR A 555 -14.95 -15.85 -0.78
CA TYR A 555 -14.57 -15.69 -2.19
C TYR A 555 -13.06 -15.65 -2.39
N GLY A 556 -12.32 -14.86 -1.61
CA GLY A 556 -10.87 -14.76 -1.75
C GLY A 556 -10.16 -16.06 -1.36
N MET A 557 -10.22 -16.42 -0.08
CA MET A 557 -9.54 -17.61 0.46
C MET A 557 -10.20 -18.92 0.00
N GLY A 558 -11.53 -18.92 -0.15
CA GLY A 558 -12.30 -20.07 -0.60
C GLY A 558 -12.32 -20.20 -2.12
N LEU A 559 -13.27 -19.55 -2.78
CA LEU A 559 -13.57 -19.74 -4.21
C LEU A 559 -12.39 -19.39 -5.13
N GLN A 560 -11.67 -18.27 -4.88
CA GLN A 560 -10.46 -17.92 -5.64
C GLN A 560 -9.24 -18.73 -5.21
N GLY A 561 -9.29 -19.38 -4.05
CA GLY A 561 -8.24 -20.28 -3.57
C GLY A 561 -6.99 -19.56 -3.06
N TRP A 562 -7.07 -18.28 -2.69
CA TRP A 562 -5.92 -17.55 -2.14
C TRP A 562 -5.36 -18.26 -0.91
N ASP A 563 -4.05 -18.22 -0.73
CA ASP A 563 -3.36 -19.00 0.30
C ASP A 563 -3.16 -18.24 1.59
N ALA A 564 -3.01 -16.91 1.52
CA ALA A 564 -2.86 -16.07 2.68
C ALA A 564 -3.59 -14.74 2.54
N SER A 565 -4.05 -14.19 3.65
CA SER A 565 -4.53 -12.82 3.72
C SER A 565 -4.19 -12.20 5.07
N PHE A 566 -3.89 -10.89 5.09
CA PHE A 566 -3.55 -10.17 6.31
C PHE A 566 -4.36 -8.87 6.36
N ILE A 567 -5.35 -8.83 7.25
CA ILE A 567 -6.12 -7.61 7.43
C ILE A 567 -5.23 -6.48 7.95
N PHE A 568 -5.40 -5.30 7.40
CA PHE A 568 -4.65 -4.10 7.75
C PHE A 568 -5.52 -3.20 8.63
N GLN A 569 -5.08 -2.62 9.68
CA GLN A 569 -3.91 -2.91 10.48
C GLN A 569 -4.28 -2.89 11.95
N ASN A 570 -3.36 -3.30 12.79
CA ASN A 570 -3.56 -3.36 14.20
C ASN A 570 -2.46 -2.61 14.98
N GLN A 571 -2.91 -1.76 15.90
CA GLN A 571 -2.11 -1.14 16.96
C GLN A 571 -2.84 -1.34 18.29
N ASP A 572 -3.38 -2.54 18.48
CA ASP A 572 -4.23 -2.88 19.60
C ASP A 572 -3.48 -3.08 20.91
N ASP A 573 -4.25 -3.23 21.95
CA ASP A 573 -3.81 -3.59 23.30
C ASP A 573 -4.03 -5.08 23.61
N GLY A 574 -4.23 -5.93 22.60
CA GLY A 574 -4.55 -7.36 22.74
C GLY A 574 -6.02 -7.63 23.06
N SER A 575 -6.91 -6.73 22.61
CA SER A 575 -8.37 -6.83 22.80
C SER A 575 -9.10 -6.18 21.63
N PHE A 576 -10.44 -6.27 21.64
CA PHE A 576 -11.26 -5.48 20.73
C PHE A 576 -11.14 -3.98 21.00
N SER A 577 -11.24 -3.18 19.95
CA SER A 577 -11.42 -1.73 20.09
C SER A 577 -12.63 -1.40 20.92
N HIS A 578 -12.50 -0.43 21.82
CA HIS A 578 -13.61 0.03 22.68
C HIS A 578 -14.69 0.79 21.92
N ARG A 579 -14.46 1.09 20.65
CA ARG A 579 -15.40 1.77 19.75
C ARG A 579 -15.25 1.28 18.32
N ILE A 580 -16.30 1.38 17.55
CA ILE A 580 -16.29 1.06 16.11
C ILE A 580 -15.52 2.15 15.37
N GLY A 581 -14.51 1.72 14.60
CA GLY A 581 -13.75 2.62 13.76
C GLY A 581 -12.90 3.62 14.56
N ARG A 582 -11.98 3.13 15.41
CA ARG A 582 -10.96 3.96 16.05
C ARG A 582 -10.24 4.85 15.03
N ASP A 583 -9.91 4.27 13.89
CA ASP A 583 -9.42 4.93 12.69
C ASP A 583 -9.92 4.17 11.44
N GLN A 584 -9.56 4.63 10.27
CA GLN A 584 -10.05 4.03 9.01
C GLN A 584 -9.55 2.59 8.76
N TRP A 585 -8.54 2.13 9.48
CA TRP A 585 -7.94 0.78 9.37
C TRP A 585 -8.06 -0.04 10.65
N ASP A 586 -9.06 0.21 11.48
CA ASP A 586 -9.23 -0.47 12.76
C ASP A 586 -9.66 -1.93 12.57
N ALA A 587 -8.66 -2.82 12.39
CA ALA A 587 -8.90 -4.25 12.23
C ALA A 587 -9.51 -4.92 13.48
N THR A 588 -9.29 -4.36 14.68
CA THR A 588 -9.83 -4.88 15.94
C THR A 588 -11.21 -4.35 16.29
N ALA A 589 -11.84 -3.58 15.41
CA ALA A 589 -13.23 -3.18 15.59
C ALA A 589 -14.13 -4.43 15.76
N PRO A 590 -15.05 -4.44 16.75
CA PRO A 590 -15.85 -5.63 17.08
C PRO A 590 -16.65 -6.19 15.91
N HIS A 591 -17.13 -5.34 15.00
CA HIS A 591 -17.89 -5.77 13.81
C HIS A 591 -16.99 -6.37 12.71
N VAL A 592 -15.68 -6.22 12.81
CA VAL A 592 -14.69 -6.81 11.91
C VAL A 592 -14.12 -8.07 12.54
N LEU A 593 -13.31 -7.94 13.58
CA LEU A 593 -12.63 -9.06 14.22
C LEU A 593 -13.60 -10.03 14.92
N GLY A 594 -14.77 -9.56 15.34
CA GLY A 594 -15.79 -10.41 15.92
C GLY A 594 -16.32 -11.50 14.98
N LEU A 595 -16.17 -11.35 13.67
CA LEU A 595 -16.49 -12.41 12.70
C LEU A 595 -15.37 -13.45 12.55
N PHE A 596 -14.15 -13.14 12.96
CA PHE A 596 -12.99 -13.99 12.71
C PHE A 596 -13.16 -15.42 13.21
N PRO A 597 -13.71 -15.71 14.42
CA PRO A 597 -13.89 -17.10 14.85
C PRO A 597 -14.73 -17.93 13.89
N ALA A 598 -15.75 -17.34 13.26
CA ALA A 598 -16.59 -18.04 12.29
C ALA A 598 -15.90 -18.18 10.92
N VAL A 599 -15.37 -17.08 10.38
CA VAL A 599 -14.77 -17.10 9.04
C VAL A 599 -13.42 -17.81 9.03
N ALA A 600 -12.64 -17.74 10.11
CA ALA A 600 -11.39 -18.48 10.23
C ALA A 600 -11.63 -20.01 10.20
N ARG A 601 -12.71 -20.50 10.85
CA ARG A 601 -13.12 -21.91 10.73
C ARG A 601 -13.38 -22.30 9.28
N GLN A 602 -14.15 -21.46 8.57
CA GLN A 602 -14.43 -21.69 7.15
C GLN A 602 -13.15 -21.75 6.31
N VAL A 603 -12.20 -20.81 6.55
CA VAL A 603 -10.91 -20.76 5.84
C VAL A 603 -10.04 -21.98 6.18
N LEU A 604 -9.82 -22.25 7.46
CA LEU A 604 -8.94 -23.33 7.93
C LEU A 604 -9.45 -24.73 7.58
N ARG A 605 -10.76 -24.92 7.44
CA ARG A 605 -11.38 -26.19 7.00
C ARG A 605 -11.55 -26.28 5.49
N SER A 606 -11.31 -25.22 4.76
CA SER A 606 -11.61 -25.14 3.32
C SER A 606 -13.07 -25.47 3.01
N ASP A 607 -14.00 -24.96 3.82
CA ASP A 607 -15.45 -25.22 3.68
C ASP A 607 -16.00 -24.71 2.33
N VAL A 608 -15.40 -23.65 1.78
CA VAL A 608 -15.67 -23.16 0.43
C VAL A 608 -14.62 -23.73 -0.51
N GLN A 609 -15.07 -24.53 -1.47
CA GLN A 609 -14.18 -25.18 -2.42
C GLN A 609 -13.70 -24.18 -3.49
N GLN A 610 -12.44 -24.36 -3.87
CA GLN A 610 -11.82 -23.58 -4.93
C GLN A 610 -12.55 -23.81 -6.28
N ALA A 611 -12.88 -22.71 -6.96
CA ALA A 611 -13.55 -22.77 -8.26
C ALA A 611 -12.60 -23.24 -9.37
N ALA A 612 -13.18 -23.75 -10.44
CA ALA A 612 -12.43 -24.08 -11.64
C ALA A 612 -11.84 -22.82 -12.29
N ALA A 613 -10.63 -22.92 -12.82
CA ALA A 613 -10.08 -21.93 -13.71
C ALA A 613 -10.73 -22.06 -15.09
N VAL A 614 -11.46 -21.03 -15.54
CA VAL A 614 -12.16 -21.03 -16.82
C VAL A 614 -11.37 -20.38 -17.93
N ALA A 615 -10.41 -19.53 -17.56
CA ALA A 615 -9.50 -18.89 -18.51
C ALA A 615 -8.08 -18.90 -17.95
N VAL A 616 -7.12 -19.23 -18.83
CA VAL A 616 -5.69 -19.06 -18.58
C VAL A 616 -5.15 -18.14 -19.67
N ARG A 617 -4.67 -16.96 -19.25
CA ARG A 617 -4.09 -16.00 -20.18
C ARG A 617 -2.60 -16.20 -20.28
N ASN A 618 -2.12 -16.58 -21.47
CA ASN A 618 -0.71 -16.82 -21.72
C ASN A 618 0.02 -15.50 -21.98
N VAL A 619 1.13 -15.29 -21.29
CA VAL A 619 1.99 -14.13 -21.44
C VAL A 619 3.40 -14.57 -21.84
N HIS A 620 3.81 -14.22 -23.05
CA HIS A 620 5.16 -14.41 -23.56
C HIS A 620 5.92 -13.09 -23.47
N LEU A 621 6.96 -13.01 -22.64
CA LEU A 621 7.66 -11.76 -22.37
C LEU A 621 8.28 -11.10 -23.61
N PRO A 622 8.95 -11.83 -24.52
CA PRO A 622 9.42 -11.20 -25.75
C PRO A 622 8.30 -10.55 -26.58
N SER A 623 7.12 -11.18 -26.64
CA SER A 623 5.94 -10.59 -27.30
C SER A 623 5.43 -9.35 -26.55
N LEU A 624 5.48 -9.36 -25.21
CA LEU A 624 5.12 -8.22 -24.38
C LEU A 624 6.04 -7.02 -24.68
N PHE A 625 7.36 -7.21 -24.64
CA PHE A 625 8.32 -6.14 -24.91
C PHE A 625 8.36 -5.70 -26.38
N ALA A 626 7.89 -6.54 -27.30
CA ALA A 626 7.62 -6.15 -28.67
C ALA A 626 6.30 -5.37 -28.83
N GLY A 627 5.51 -5.23 -27.75
CA GLY A 627 4.21 -4.56 -27.75
C GLY A 627 3.16 -5.29 -28.60
N LYS A 628 3.24 -6.61 -28.67
CA LYS A 628 2.34 -7.46 -29.49
C LYS A 628 1.15 -8.01 -28.72
N LEU A 629 1.18 -7.98 -27.37
CA LEU A 629 0.09 -8.48 -26.54
C LEU A 629 -1.11 -7.53 -26.56
N GLY A 630 -2.28 -8.09 -26.83
CA GLY A 630 -3.54 -7.36 -26.93
C GLY A 630 -4.34 -7.27 -25.62
N PHE A 631 -3.74 -7.52 -24.46
CA PHE A 631 -4.42 -7.39 -23.17
C PHE A 631 -4.72 -5.95 -22.85
N ASP A 632 -5.85 -5.72 -22.18
CA ASP A 632 -6.38 -4.41 -21.87
C ASP A 632 -6.49 -4.15 -20.35
N ASP A 633 -5.80 -4.95 -19.56
CA ASP A 633 -5.83 -4.87 -18.11
C ASP A 633 -5.42 -3.48 -17.60
N ARG A 634 -6.18 -2.99 -16.63
CA ARG A 634 -6.01 -1.69 -15.98
C ARG A 634 -6.10 -1.84 -14.49
N VAL A 635 -5.40 -0.96 -13.79
CA VAL A 635 -5.58 -0.76 -12.36
C VAL A 635 -5.94 0.71 -12.17
N GLU A 636 -7.15 0.95 -11.76
CA GLU A 636 -7.58 2.27 -11.31
C GLU A 636 -7.31 2.36 -9.81
N GLN A 637 -6.57 3.37 -9.42
CA GLN A 637 -6.12 3.53 -8.04
C GLN A 637 -6.54 4.91 -7.53
N GLY A 638 -7.40 4.89 -6.51
CA GLY A 638 -7.73 6.04 -5.70
C GLY A 638 -7.17 5.82 -4.29
N HIS A 639 -6.02 6.44 -3.96
CA HIS A 639 -5.32 6.20 -2.71
C HIS A 639 -4.98 4.70 -2.57
N ASP A 640 -5.43 4.05 -1.49
CA ASP A 640 -5.17 2.62 -1.24
C ASP A 640 -6.20 1.70 -1.90
N VAL A 641 -7.35 2.24 -2.30
CA VAL A 641 -8.41 1.49 -2.99
C VAL A 641 -8.02 1.27 -4.44
N LYS A 642 -8.07 0.02 -4.89
CA LYS A 642 -7.72 -0.37 -6.25
C LYS A 642 -8.85 -1.15 -6.90
N GLU A 643 -9.11 -0.86 -8.14
CA GLU A 643 -10.00 -1.64 -8.97
C GLU A 643 -9.20 -2.16 -10.17
N LEU A 644 -8.99 -3.47 -10.20
CA LEU A 644 -8.43 -4.13 -11.37
C LEU A 644 -9.57 -4.45 -12.32
N ASP A 645 -9.41 -4.09 -13.59
CA ASP A 645 -10.42 -4.27 -14.61
C ASP A 645 -9.81 -4.80 -15.92
N SER A 646 -10.60 -5.56 -16.65
CA SER A 646 -10.29 -6.01 -18.00
C SER A 646 -11.59 -6.20 -18.79
N ARG A 647 -11.66 -5.65 -19.99
CA ARG A 647 -12.80 -5.87 -20.88
C ARG A 647 -12.89 -7.30 -21.40
N GLN A 648 -11.76 -8.02 -21.39
CA GLN A 648 -11.67 -9.43 -21.82
C GLN A 648 -12.21 -10.39 -20.75
N ILE A 649 -12.14 -9.98 -19.47
CA ILE A 649 -12.61 -10.77 -18.34
C ILE A 649 -13.57 -9.91 -17.52
N PRO A 650 -14.88 -10.15 -17.64
CA PRO A 650 -15.85 -9.41 -16.83
C PRO A 650 -15.59 -9.58 -15.34
N ALA A 651 -15.61 -8.48 -14.58
CA ALA A 651 -15.36 -8.49 -13.13
C ALA A 651 -16.26 -9.49 -12.38
N GLY A 652 -17.52 -9.63 -12.79
CA GLY A 652 -18.45 -10.60 -12.22
C GLY A 652 -18.01 -12.07 -12.33
N ALA A 653 -17.11 -12.39 -13.25
CA ALA A 653 -16.57 -13.75 -13.38
C ALA A 653 -15.82 -14.19 -12.12
N LEU A 654 -15.10 -13.27 -11.44
CA LEU A 654 -14.32 -13.58 -10.24
C LEU A 654 -15.19 -13.97 -9.04
N ALA A 655 -16.48 -13.70 -9.07
CA ALA A 655 -17.42 -14.13 -8.05
C ALA A 655 -17.86 -15.59 -8.18
N VAL A 656 -17.56 -16.25 -9.31
CA VAL A 656 -18.03 -17.62 -9.59
C VAL A 656 -16.94 -18.56 -10.14
N VAL A 657 -15.86 -18.01 -10.71
CA VAL A 657 -14.77 -18.79 -11.36
C VAL A 657 -13.43 -18.12 -11.13
N ARG A 658 -12.34 -18.82 -11.48
CA ARG A 658 -10.97 -18.29 -11.44
C ARG A 658 -10.48 -17.93 -12.83
N ASN A 659 -9.67 -16.88 -12.90
CA ASN A 659 -8.84 -16.54 -14.04
C ASN A 659 -7.38 -16.62 -13.63
N LEU A 660 -6.54 -17.20 -14.48
CA LEU A 660 -5.13 -17.38 -14.21
C LEU A 660 -4.29 -16.74 -15.32
N ILE A 661 -3.09 -16.34 -14.94
CA ILE A 661 -2.05 -15.89 -15.86
C ILE A 661 -0.99 -16.99 -15.90
N ALA A 662 -0.54 -17.36 -17.08
CA ALA A 662 0.57 -18.29 -17.27
C ALA A 662 1.67 -17.61 -18.08
N PHE A 663 2.87 -17.53 -17.50
CA PHE A 663 4.04 -17.10 -18.26
C PHE A 663 4.55 -18.27 -19.08
N THR A 664 4.64 -18.11 -20.39
CA THR A 664 4.95 -19.18 -21.34
C THR A 664 6.20 -18.84 -22.18
N PRO A 665 7.04 -19.83 -22.50
CA PRO A 665 8.11 -19.67 -23.47
C PRO A 665 7.62 -19.59 -24.93
N GLU A 666 6.40 -20.05 -25.20
CA GLU A 666 5.81 -20.04 -26.53
C GLU A 666 5.34 -18.63 -26.92
N PRO A 667 5.63 -18.19 -28.17
CA PRO A 667 5.15 -16.89 -28.66
C PRO A 667 3.63 -16.81 -28.63
N VAL A 668 3.13 -15.65 -28.13
CA VAL A 668 1.71 -15.30 -28.08
C VAL A 668 1.55 -13.90 -28.67
N GLU A 669 0.55 -13.71 -29.51
CA GLU A 669 0.23 -12.42 -30.18
C GLU A 669 -1.22 -12.00 -29.94
#